data_121bd6eacd852d7017a523fc9ede22fe
#
_entry.id   121bd6eacd852d7017a523fc9ede22fe
#
_cell.length_a   1.000
_cell.length_b   1.000
_cell.length_c   1.000
_cell.angle_alpha   90.00
_cell.angle_beta   90.00
_cell.angle_gamma   90.00
#
_symmetry.space_group_name_H-M   'P 1'
#
loop_
_entity.id
_entity.type
_entity.pdbx_description
1 polymer ?
#
loop_
_entity_poly.entity_id
_entity_poly.type
_entity_poly.pdbx_seq_one_letter_code
_entity_poly.pdbx_strand_id
1 'polypeptide(L)'
;MATQKPGGIIDDQIWSNSRFKVALKVQDATDSKEILKNSDAANITVTGRGYLQVGNNEVYELFQSAWSGAPYLEEVYGTEDEIAIVTDTGLIPLSEVDTEDIAKKDVHTEIEAVVDEIERIQDEMGIEKLPSPWLPPLAERIPRTLFPSDEKDHFHFAYVDEPDLQSQAPIAYKMMEDGNIGIFGSSGYGKSIAAATFLMSFADVYTPEELHVYIFDFGNGTLLPLAKLPHTADYFLMDQSRKIEKFMIRIKEEIDRRKRLFREKEISHIKMYNALSEEELPFIFITIDNFDIVKDEMHELESEFVQLSRDGQSLGIYFMLTATRVNAVRQSLLNNLKTKVVHYLMDQSEGYSIYGRPKFNLEPIPGRVIIQKEELYFAQMFLPVDADDDIGMFNGLKSDVQKLQERFASMEQPAPIPMLPESLSTREFSLRFKLERKPLSVPIGLHEETVSPVYFDLGKHKHCLILGQTQRGKTNVLKVMLEHLIDDETEMIGLFDSIDRGLSHYAKESDVSYLETKEDIEQWIETAEDIFKTREAMYVEAVRQGDAHNLRFSQVVLMIDGITRFQQTIDTRIQDRLANFMKSYAHLGFSFIPGGNHSEFSKGYDSLTTEMKQIRHAILLMKKSEQNVIPLPYQRQEPEIQPGFGYVVENGKEQKVQIPLCSAERESAR
;
A
#
# COMPACT_ATOMS: atom_id res chain seq x y z
N MET A 1 9.27 39.46 -39.04
CA MET A 1 9.07 38.19 -39.76
C MET A 1 10.26 37.95 -40.68
N ALA A 2 10.80 36.76 -40.71
CA ALA A 2 11.86 36.36 -41.66
C ALA A 2 11.42 35.05 -42.34
N THR A 3 11.65 34.91 -43.61
CA THR A 3 11.30 33.69 -44.37
C THR A 3 12.31 33.46 -45.50
N GLN A 4 12.64 32.21 -45.76
CA GLN A 4 13.51 31.78 -46.85
C GLN A 4 12.76 31.59 -48.16
N LYS A 5 11.43 31.41 -48.10
CA LYS A 5 10.56 31.18 -49.26
C LYS A 5 9.30 32.02 -49.07
N PRO A 6 9.23 33.21 -49.67
CA PRO A 6 8.11 34.14 -49.47
C PRO A 6 6.81 33.68 -50.13
N GLY A 7 6.89 32.84 -51.18
CA GLY A 7 5.75 32.40 -51.96
C GLY A 7 4.67 31.68 -51.12
N GLY A 8 3.48 32.25 -51.04
CA GLY A 8 2.34 31.72 -50.31
C GLY A 8 2.35 31.93 -48.79
N ILE A 9 3.38 32.61 -48.27
CA ILE A 9 3.48 32.93 -46.83
C ILE A 9 3.15 34.41 -46.59
N ILE A 10 3.53 35.29 -47.52
CA ILE A 10 3.30 36.72 -47.41
C ILE A 10 2.01 37.06 -48.13
N ASP A 11 0.93 37.26 -47.35
CA ASP A 11 -0.32 37.80 -47.88
C ASP A 11 -0.31 39.34 -47.93
N ASP A 12 -1.31 39.93 -48.60
CA ASP A 12 -1.41 41.37 -48.76
C ASP A 12 -1.57 42.11 -47.43
N GLN A 13 -2.07 41.47 -46.38
CA GLN A 13 -2.18 42.10 -45.06
C GLN A 13 -0.83 42.15 -44.38
N ILE A 14 -0.02 41.08 -44.43
CA ILE A 14 1.34 41.06 -43.91
C ILE A 14 2.20 42.09 -44.65
N TRP A 15 2.06 42.11 -45.99
CA TRP A 15 2.82 43.02 -46.81
C TRP A 15 2.50 44.51 -46.51
N SER A 16 1.22 44.87 -46.38
CA SER A 16 0.79 46.24 -46.10
C SER A 16 1.12 46.72 -44.71
N ASN A 17 1.09 45.82 -43.73
CA ASN A 17 1.42 46.13 -42.33
C ASN A 17 2.95 46.19 -42.06
N SER A 18 3.77 45.63 -42.98
CA SER A 18 5.23 45.65 -42.85
C SER A 18 5.79 46.93 -43.49
N ARG A 19 6.06 47.94 -42.64
CA ARG A 19 6.61 49.22 -43.11
C ARG A 19 8.02 49.08 -43.68
N PHE A 20 8.86 48.22 -43.06
CA PHE A 20 10.25 47.95 -43.49
C PHE A 20 10.29 46.56 -44.13
N LYS A 21 10.84 46.48 -45.33
CA LYS A 21 11.06 45.27 -46.09
C LYS A 21 12.52 45.17 -46.48
N VAL A 22 13.17 44.08 -46.16
CA VAL A 22 14.55 43.78 -46.55
C VAL A 22 14.49 42.49 -47.42
N ALA A 23 14.96 42.57 -48.61
CA ALA A 23 15.07 41.42 -49.50
C ALA A 23 16.53 41.18 -49.88
N LEU A 24 17.07 40.08 -49.41
CA LEU A 24 18.34 39.53 -49.88
C LEU A 24 18.10 38.81 -51.21
N LYS A 25 19.14 38.16 -51.75
CA LYS A 25 19.00 37.36 -52.99
C LYS A 25 17.92 36.31 -52.82
N VAL A 26 17.00 36.30 -53.78
CA VAL A 26 15.97 35.22 -53.97
C VAL A 26 16.24 34.46 -55.24
N GLN A 27 15.69 33.24 -55.35
CA GLN A 27 15.96 32.36 -56.50
C GLN A 27 15.28 32.80 -57.78
N ASP A 28 14.07 33.31 -57.69
CA ASP A 28 13.31 33.69 -58.87
C ASP A 28 12.64 35.09 -58.76
N ALA A 29 12.19 35.60 -59.90
CA ALA A 29 11.57 36.90 -59.96
C ALA A 29 10.18 36.95 -59.28
N THR A 30 9.53 35.81 -59.07
CA THR A 30 8.23 35.71 -58.39
C THR A 30 8.39 36.02 -56.92
N ASP A 31 9.34 35.38 -56.28
CA ASP A 31 9.68 35.59 -54.86
C ASP A 31 10.06 37.07 -54.61
N SER A 32 10.85 37.67 -55.52
CA SER A 32 11.19 39.10 -55.43
C SER A 32 9.96 40.01 -55.55
N LYS A 33 9.02 39.68 -56.44
CA LYS A 33 7.78 40.45 -56.61
C LYS A 33 6.86 40.37 -55.39
N GLU A 34 6.84 39.26 -54.68
CA GLU A 34 6.06 39.17 -53.46
C GLU A 34 6.55 40.10 -52.39
N ILE A 35 7.88 40.29 -52.24
CA ILE A 35 8.46 41.18 -51.24
C ILE A 35 8.50 42.63 -51.71
N LEU A 36 9.16 42.87 -52.82
CA LEU A 36 9.53 44.23 -53.30
C LEU A 36 8.56 44.79 -54.37
N LYS A 37 7.61 43.95 -54.87
CA LYS A 37 6.72 44.24 -56.01
C LYS A 37 7.49 44.47 -57.33
N ASN A 38 8.79 44.12 -57.40
CA ASN A 38 9.65 44.13 -58.60
C ASN A 38 10.58 42.89 -58.63
N SER A 39 11.45 42.74 -59.63
CA SER A 39 12.32 41.57 -59.81
C SER A 39 13.77 41.79 -59.31
N ASP A 40 14.04 42.90 -58.61
CA ASP A 40 15.41 43.34 -58.35
C ASP A 40 16.16 42.39 -57.41
N ALA A 41 15.51 41.81 -56.42
CA ALA A 41 16.16 40.88 -55.48
C ALA A 41 16.60 39.57 -56.15
N ALA A 42 15.97 39.16 -57.25
CA ALA A 42 16.40 38.01 -58.04
C ALA A 42 17.69 38.25 -58.80
N ASN A 43 18.00 39.53 -59.10
CA ASN A 43 19.18 39.94 -59.88
C ASN A 43 20.44 40.17 -58.99
N ILE A 44 20.34 40.04 -57.69
CA ILE A 44 21.46 40.18 -56.76
C ILE A 44 22.47 39.03 -57.00
N THR A 45 23.72 39.38 -57.29
CA THR A 45 24.78 38.40 -57.54
C THR A 45 25.82 38.33 -56.40
N VAL A 46 25.88 39.35 -55.54
CA VAL A 46 26.86 39.47 -54.47
C VAL A 46 26.22 38.99 -53.15
N THR A 47 26.94 38.15 -52.43
CA THR A 47 26.51 37.67 -51.10
C THR A 47 26.38 38.81 -50.12
N GLY A 48 25.34 38.81 -49.26
CA GLY A 48 25.09 39.86 -48.28
C GLY A 48 24.53 41.16 -48.85
N ARG A 49 24.36 41.26 -50.17
CA ARG A 49 23.67 42.39 -50.82
C ARG A 49 22.18 42.28 -50.71
N GLY A 50 21.48 43.37 -50.43
CA GLY A 50 20.04 43.37 -50.29
C GLY A 50 19.39 44.69 -50.65
N TYR A 51 18.10 44.68 -50.83
CA TYR A 51 17.25 45.87 -50.99
C TYR A 51 16.51 46.19 -49.72
N LEU A 52 16.62 47.44 -49.26
CA LEU A 52 15.76 47.98 -48.20
C LEU A 52 14.66 48.81 -48.86
N GLN A 53 13.43 48.43 -48.59
CA GLN A 53 12.22 49.21 -48.98
C GLN A 53 11.50 49.67 -47.71
N VAL A 54 11.25 50.97 -47.60
CA VAL A 54 10.46 51.60 -46.53
C VAL A 54 9.21 52.21 -47.12
N GLY A 55 8.06 51.90 -46.50
CA GLY A 55 6.77 52.41 -46.99
C GLY A 55 6.47 51.98 -48.42
N ASN A 56 5.82 52.81 -49.19
CA ASN A 56 5.58 52.67 -50.63
C ASN A 56 6.71 53.28 -51.46
N ASN A 57 7.93 52.79 -51.31
CA ASN A 57 9.16 53.36 -51.94
C ASN A 57 9.55 54.76 -51.44
N GLU A 58 9.22 55.14 -50.19
CA GLU A 58 9.75 56.32 -49.55
C GLU A 58 11.28 56.24 -49.48
N VAL A 59 11.81 55.00 -49.19
CA VAL A 59 13.21 54.65 -49.32
C VAL A 59 13.28 53.34 -50.11
N TYR A 60 14.09 53.31 -51.15
CA TYR A 60 14.38 52.08 -51.90
C TYR A 60 15.88 52.11 -52.24
N GLU A 61 16.66 51.37 -51.47
CA GLU A 61 18.11 51.39 -51.55
C GLU A 61 18.69 50.00 -51.63
N LEU A 62 19.73 49.86 -52.50
CA LEU A 62 20.58 48.70 -52.53
C LEU A 62 21.70 48.89 -51.50
N PHE A 63 21.83 47.95 -50.57
CA PHE A 63 22.85 48.00 -49.55
C PHE A 63 23.70 46.72 -49.53
N GLN A 64 24.87 46.82 -48.91
CA GLN A 64 25.73 45.69 -48.55
C GLN A 64 25.66 45.49 -47.03
N SER A 65 25.27 44.30 -46.57
CA SER A 65 25.32 43.98 -45.15
C SER A 65 26.75 43.84 -44.67
N ALA A 66 27.01 44.25 -43.45
CA ALA A 66 28.24 43.92 -42.78
C ALA A 66 28.37 42.40 -42.57
N TRP A 67 29.56 41.92 -42.48
CA TRP A 67 29.87 40.51 -42.25
C TRP A 67 30.12 40.26 -40.76
N SER A 68 29.18 39.62 -40.07
CA SER A 68 29.27 39.31 -38.63
C SER A 68 30.22 38.15 -38.29
N GLY A 69 30.64 37.35 -39.27
CA GLY A 69 31.65 36.29 -39.11
C GLY A 69 33.09 36.73 -39.31
N ALA A 70 33.37 38.04 -39.34
CA ALA A 70 34.75 38.55 -39.44
C ALA A 70 35.56 38.07 -38.21
N PRO A 71 36.83 37.67 -38.42
CA PRO A 71 37.68 37.26 -37.30
C PRO A 71 38.00 38.48 -36.42
N TYR A 72 37.91 38.33 -35.11
CA TYR A 72 38.32 39.31 -34.14
C TYR A 72 39.84 39.28 -34.02
N LEU A 73 40.51 40.39 -34.42
CA LEU A 73 41.96 40.55 -34.35
C LEU A 73 42.26 41.65 -33.34
N GLU A 74 42.73 41.28 -32.15
CA GLU A 74 43.12 42.27 -31.09
C GLU A 74 44.20 43.24 -31.47
N GLU A 75 44.97 42.97 -32.50
CA GLU A 75 46.25 43.71 -32.81
C GLU A 75 46.26 44.46 -34.15
N VAL A 76 45.13 44.83 -34.74
CA VAL A 76 45.16 45.56 -36.04
C VAL A 76 45.16 47.11 -35.92
N TYR A 77 45.27 47.67 -34.73
CA TYR A 77 45.43 49.08 -34.51
C TYR A 77 46.87 49.48 -34.10
N GLY A 78 47.85 48.66 -34.45
CA GLY A 78 49.27 49.07 -34.44
C GLY A 78 49.55 49.93 -35.63
N THR A 79 49.86 51.15 -35.38
CA THR A 79 50.31 52.17 -36.36
C THR A 79 51.56 51.71 -37.12
N GLU A 80 51.38 50.88 -38.13
CA GLU A 80 52.38 50.82 -39.21
C GLU A 80 51.76 51.55 -40.37
N ASP A 81 52.53 52.59 -40.85
CA ASP A 81 52.17 53.34 -42.02
C ASP A 81 52.03 52.39 -43.22
N GLU A 82 50.79 51.97 -43.54
CA GLU A 82 50.53 51.18 -44.75
C GLU A 82 50.86 52.07 -45.98
N ILE A 83 51.83 51.63 -46.72
CA ILE A 83 52.13 52.24 -48.05
C ILE A 83 51.04 51.63 -48.99
N ALA A 84 50.17 52.52 -49.48
CA ALA A 84 49.14 52.14 -50.42
C ALA A 84 49.24 52.90 -51.73
N ILE A 85 48.94 52.27 -52.85
CA ILE A 85 48.85 52.96 -54.14
C ILE A 85 47.46 53.61 -54.22
N VAL A 86 47.41 54.90 -54.46
CA VAL A 86 46.17 55.62 -54.73
C VAL A 86 45.78 55.40 -56.19
N THR A 87 44.57 54.79 -56.36
CA THR A 87 43.99 54.65 -57.69
C THR A 87 42.71 55.48 -57.77
N ASP A 88 42.12 55.60 -58.92
CA ASP A 88 40.84 56.27 -59.16
C ASP A 88 39.63 55.54 -58.55
N THR A 89 39.86 54.30 -58.09
CA THR A 89 38.83 53.45 -57.45
C THR A 89 39.09 53.27 -55.92
N GLY A 90 40.14 53.81 -55.31
CA GLY A 90 40.45 53.69 -53.91
C GLY A 90 41.92 53.41 -53.60
N LEU A 91 42.24 53.15 -52.34
CA LEU A 91 43.58 52.78 -51.87
C LEU A 91 43.79 51.28 -52.01
N ILE A 92 44.90 50.89 -52.68
CA ILE A 92 45.32 49.46 -52.72
C ILE A 92 46.54 49.30 -51.83
N PRO A 93 46.50 48.61 -50.71
CA PRO A 93 47.63 48.34 -49.84
C PRO A 93 48.70 47.57 -50.62
N LEU A 94 49.95 47.92 -50.43
CA LEU A 94 51.16 47.27 -51.02
C LEU A 94 51.57 46.02 -50.22
N SER A 95 51.13 45.87 -49.01
CA SER A 95 51.29 44.63 -48.20
C SER A 95 50.21 43.62 -48.53
N GLU A 96 50.61 42.52 -49.14
CA GLU A 96 49.73 41.34 -49.21
C GLU A 96 49.60 40.80 -47.78
N VAL A 97 48.56 41.20 -47.04
CA VAL A 97 48.09 40.45 -45.86
C VAL A 97 47.46 39.23 -46.39
N ASP A 98 48.06 38.07 -46.18
CA ASP A 98 47.54 36.75 -46.58
C ASP A 98 46.30 36.42 -45.77
N THR A 99 45.17 36.94 -46.20
CA THR A 99 43.88 36.73 -45.53
C THR A 99 43.37 35.28 -45.68
N GLU A 100 44.00 34.43 -46.54
CA GLU A 100 43.67 33.05 -46.73
C GLU A 100 44.10 32.14 -45.54
N ASP A 101 45.12 32.45 -44.78
CA ASP A 101 45.64 31.71 -43.63
C ASP A 101 44.85 32.00 -42.35
N ILE A 102 44.16 33.11 -42.25
CA ILE A 102 43.38 33.51 -41.09
C ILE A 102 41.99 32.82 -41.10
N ALA A 103 41.48 32.54 -42.29
CA ALA A 103 40.16 31.88 -42.43
C ALA A 103 40.14 30.36 -42.08
N LYS A 104 41.29 29.77 -41.78
CA LYS A 104 41.45 28.33 -41.47
C LYS A 104 41.75 28.00 -40.03
N LYS A 105 41.83 28.94 -39.14
CA LYS A 105 41.93 28.72 -37.69
C LYS A 105 40.57 28.98 -37.06
N ASP A 106 40.25 28.20 -36.01
CA ASP A 106 39.15 28.47 -35.07
C ASP A 106 39.42 29.83 -34.37
N VAL A 107 39.16 30.91 -35.09
CA VAL A 107 39.41 32.28 -34.60
C VAL A 107 38.08 32.81 -34.10
N HIS A 108 38.10 33.36 -32.90
CA HIS A 108 36.98 34.07 -32.31
C HIS A 108 36.45 35.15 -33.26
N THR A 109 35.16 35.19 -33.46
CA THR A 109 34.55 36.17 -34.37
C THR A 109 34.32 37.50 -33.67
N GLU A 110 34.23 38.60 -34.44
CA GLU A 110 33.92 39.93 -33.88
C GLU A 110 32.60 39.94 -33.12
N ILE A 111 31.60 39.19 -33.58
CA ILE A 111 30.28 39.11 -32.90
C ILE A 111 30.39 38.37 -31.57
N GLU A 112 31.20 37.32 -31.50
CA GLU A 112 31.46 36.62 -30.25
C GLU A 112 32.18 37.52 -29.26
N ALA A 113 33.22 38.22 -29.70
CA ALA A 113 33.97 39.19 -28.88
C ALA A 113 33.05 40.32 -28.33
N VAL A 114 32.14 40.83 -29.17
CA VAL A 114 31.18 41.85 -28.72
C VAL A 114 30.20 41.28 -27.70
N VAL A 115 29.71 40.05 -27.91
CA VAL A 115 28.79 39.38 -26.97
C VAL A 115 29.49 39.12 -25.63
N ASP A 116 30.72 38.62 -25.64
CA ASP A 116 31.50 38.38 -24.44
C ASP A 116 31.77 39.67 -23.65
N GLU A 117 32.09 40.77 -24.35
CA GLU A 117 32.28 42.07 -23.72
C GLU A 117 30.99 42.64 -23.12
N ILE A 118 29.85 42.44 -23.78
CA ILE A 118 28.54 42.81 -23.23
C ILE A 118 28.24 41.99 -21.96
N GLU A 119 28.52 40.68 -21.99
CA GLU A 119 28.33 39.81 -20.81
C GLU A 119 29.22 40.22 -19.65
N ARG A 120 30.50 40.54 -19.92
CA ARG A 120 31.46 41.06 -18.93
C ARG A 120 30.95 42.36 -18.28
N ILE A 121 30.51 43.32 -19.11
CA ILE A 121 29.97 44.60 -18.63
C ILE A 121 28.69 44.38 -17.80
N GLN A 122 27.82 43.47 -18.23
CA GLN A 122 26.58 43.12 -17.50
C GLN A 122 26.90 42.61 -16.09
N ASP A 123 27.87 41.70 -16.00
CA ASP A 123 28.32 41.13 -14.73
C ASP A 123 28.95 42.18 -13.82
N GLU A 124 29.82 43.05 -14.37
CA GLU A 124 30.44 44.16 -13.62
C GLU A 124 29.43 45.17 -13.09
N MET A 125 28.38 45.44 -13.85
CA MET A 125 27.34 46.38 -13.46
C MET A 125 26.26 45.75 -12.56
N GLY A 126 26.32 44.43 -12.33
CA GLY A 126 25.31 43.68 -11.54
C GLY A 126 23.90 43.71 -12.16
N ILE A 127 23.83 43.79 -13.50
CA ILE A 127 22.56 43.80 -14.21
C ILE A 127 22.07 42.33 -14.32
N GLU A 128 20.90 42.04 -13.76
CA GLU A 128 20.29 40.71 -13.89
C GLU A 128 20.02 40.35 -15.36
N LYS A 129 20.39 39.12 -15.74
CA LYS A 129 20.06 38.61 -17.09
C LYS A 129 18.57 38.58 -17.29
N LEU A 130 18.10 39.09 -18.37
CA LEU A 130 16.71 38.99 -18.78
C LEU A 130 16.35 37.50 -18.93
N PRO A 131 15.17 37.08 -18.50
CA PRO A 131 14.72 35.69 -18.73
C PRO A 131 14.68 35.41 -20.24
N SER A 132 15.00 34.16 -20.60
CA SER A 132 14.90 33.74 -22.00
C SER A 132 13.47 33.96 -22.50
N PRO A 133 13.26 34.51 -23.71
CA PRO A 133 11.94 34.66 -24.30
C PRO A 133 11.31 33.31 -24.64
N TRP A 134 12.07 32.23 -24.58
CA TRP A 134 11.66 30.85 -24.78
C TRP A 134 12.00 30.06 -23.53
N LEU A 135 11.04 29.36 -22.97
CA LEU A 135 11.29 28.40 -21.89
C LEU A 135 12.11 27.23 -22.42
N PRO A 136 13.01 26.67 -21.60
CA PRO A 136 13.74 25.46 -21.99
C PRO A 136 12.76 24.30 -22.18
N PRO A 137 13.12 23.28 -22.99
CA PRO A 137 12.35 22.05 -23.05
C PRO A 137 12.13 21.49 -21.64
N LEU A 138 10.95 20.89 -21.43
CA LEU A 138 10.61 20.27 -20.15
C LEU A 138 11.62 19.19 -19.80
N ALA A 139 12.27 19.30 -18.65
CA ALA A 139 13.28 18.36 -18.20
C ALA A 139 12.71 16.94 -18.11
N GLU A 140 13.51 15.93 -18.42
CA GLU A 140 13.10 14.52 -18.36
C GLU A 140 13.11 13.96 -16.94
N ARG A 141 13.93 14.54 -16.05
CA ARG A 141 14.11 14.10 -14.67
C ARG A 141 14.00 15.28 -13.72
N ILE A 142 13.00 15.25 -12.85
CA ILE A 142 12.73 16.32 -11.89
C ILE A 142 12.47 15.65 -10.54
N PRO A 143 13.40 15.70 -9.58
CA PRO A 143 13.15 15.19 -8.24
C PRO A 143 12.07 16.00 -7.54
N ARG A 144 11.14 15.31 -6.83
CA ARG A 144 10.07 15.96 -6.05
C ARG A 144 10.60 16.92 -4.98
N THR A 145 11.83 16.70 -4.51
CA THR A 145 12.47 17.52 -3.49
C THR A 145 12.76 18.96 -3.93
N LEU A 146 12.77 19.23 -5.24
CA LEU A 146 12.89 20.59 -5.77
C LEU A 146 11.61 21.42 -5.55
N PHE A 147 10.47 20.77 -5.39
CA PHE A 147 9.17 21.41 -5.22
C PHE A 147 8.45 20.78 -4.02
N PRO A 148 8.93 21.00 -2.79
CA PRO A 148 8.31 20.43 -1.60
C PRO A 148 6.88 20.92 -1.44
N SER A 149 6.05 20.08 -0.83
CA SER A 149 4.68 20.43 -0.48
C SER A 149 4.68 21.00 0.95
N ASP A 150 4.39 22.26 1.11
CA ASP A 150 4.43 22.95 2.40
C ASP A 150 3.07 22.96 3.11
N GLU A 151 1.99 22.68 2.39
CA GLU A 151 0.62 22.71 2.90
C GLU A 151 -0.01 21.32 2.90
N LYS A 152 -0.77 21.01 3.96
CA LYS A 152 -1.62 19.81 4.01
C LYS A 152 -2.63 19.85 2.87
N ASP A 153 -2.85 18.69 2.26
CA ASP A 153 -3.74 18.52 1.11
C ASP A 153 -3.28 19.21 -0.18
N HIS A 154 -1.98 19.54 -0.31
CA HIS A 154 -1.38 20.14 -1.50
C HIS A 154 -0.09 19.41 -1.85
N PHE A 155 -0.15 18.42 -2.74
CA PHE A 155 0.98 17.54 -3.06
C PHE A 155 1.46 17.77 -4.48
N HIS A 156 2.62 18.40 -4.64
CA HIS A 156 3.23 18.56 -5.94
C HIS A 156 3.69 17.21 -6.48
N PHE A 157 3.30 16.86 -7.71
CA PHE A 157 3.58 15.55 -8.28
C PHE A 157 4.11 15.57 -9.72
N ALA A 158 3.99 16.70 -10.43
CA ALA A 158 4.46 16.87 -11.78
C ALA A 158 4.79 18.34 -12.07
N TYR A 159 5.58 18.59 -13.12
CA TYR A 159 5.90 19.91 -13.65
C TYR A 159 5.21 20.10 -14.99
N VAL A 160 4.31 21.07 -15.06
CA VAL A 160 3.48 21.35 -16.22
C VAL A 160 4.24 22.28 -17.18
N ASP A 161 4.04 22.10 -18.47
CA ASP A 161 4.52 22.97 -19.53
C ASP A 161 3.32 23.54 -20.30
N GLU A 162 3.15 24.86 -20.25
CA GLU A 162 2.12 25.62 -20.95
C GLU A 162 2.77 26.58 -21.96
N PRO A 163 3.16 26.09 -23.15
CA PRO A 163 3.88 26.90 -24.14
C PRO A 163 3.09 28.13 -24.58
N ASP A 164 1.75 28.01 -24.68
CA ASP A 164 0.88 29.13 -25.07
C ASP A 164 0.94 30.30 -24.07
N LEU A 165 1.20 30.01 -22.79
CA LEU A 165 1.32 30.99 -21.71
C LEU A 165 2.77 31.34 -21.37
N GLN A 166 3.74 30.71 -22.00
CA GLN A 166 5.16 30.79 -21.65
C GLN A 166 5.39 30.54 -20.14
N SER A 167 4.73 29.50 -19.62
CA SER A 167 4.73 29.14 -18.21
C SER A 167 5.13 27.69 -18.00
N GLN A 168 5.99 27.47 -17.02
CA GLN A 168 6.27 26.15 -16.48
C GLN A 168 6.12 26.22 -14.96
N ALA A 169 5.31 25.33 -14.37
CA ALA A 169 5.01 25.35 -12.94
C ALA A 169 4.70 23.94 -12.39
N PRO A 170 4.95 23.71 -11.08
CA PRO A 170 4.50 22.48 -10.44
C PRO A 170 2.97 22.44 -10.36
N ILE A 171 2.39 21.28 -10.66
CA ILE A 171 0.97 21.01 -10.43
C ILE A 171 0.78 20.22 -9.14
N ALA A 172 -0.20 20.64 -8.34
CA ALA A 172 -0.54 19.96 -7.10
C ALA A 172 -1.73 19.02 -7.27
N TYR A 173 -1.71 17.94 -6.53
CA TYR A 173 -2.84 17.06 -6.25
C TYR A 173 -3.39 17.40 -4.87
N LYS A 174 -4.72 17.54 -4.79
CA LYS A 174 -5.48 17.80 -3.57
C LYS A 174 -6.39 16.61 -3.31
N MET A 175 -6.10 15.82 -2.29
CA MET A 175 -6.76 14.54 -2.04
C MET A 175 -8.29 14.64 -2.01
N MET A 176 -8.83 15.64 -1.33
CA MET A 176 -10.27 15.81 -1.18
C MET A 176 -10.96 16.36 -2.44
N GLU A 177 -10.27 17.21 -3.22
CA GLU A 177 -10.82 17.85 -4.42
C GLU A 177 -10.65 16.93 -5.64
N ASP A 178 -9.44 16.41 -5.82
CA ASP A 178 -9.00 15.63 -6.99
C ASP A 178 -9.29 14.14 -6.90
N GLY A 179 -9.63 13.65 -5.71
CA GLY A 179 -10.20 12.31 -5.47
C GLY A 179 -9.31 11.16 -5.91
N ASN A 180 -9.93 10.09 -6.45
CA ASN A 180 -9.21 8.90 -6.88
C ASN A 180 -8.35 9.13 -8.11
N ILE A 181 -7.22 8.42 -8.21
CA ILE A 181 -6.18 8.56 -9.23
C ILE A 181 -6.13 7.32 -10.14
N GLY A 182 -6.07 7.53 -11.45
CA GLY A 182 -5.74 6.49 -12.43
C GLY A 182 -4.46 6.83 -13.18
N ILE A 183 -3.51 5.92 -13.21
CA ILE A 183 -2.22 6.08 -13.91
C ILE A 183 -2.14 5.04 -15.02
N PHE A 184 -2.11 5.50 -16.26
CA PHE A 184 -2.15 4.66 -17.46
C PHE A 184 -0.87 4.82 -18.27
N GLY A 185 -0.45 3.77 -18.98
CA GLY A 185 0.70 3.84 -19.87
C GLY A 185 1.34 2.49 -20.12
N SER A 186 2.05 2.34 -21.21
CA SER A 186 2.77 1.11 -21.55
C SER A 186 3.84 0.77 -20.53
N SER A 187 4.33 -0.46 -20.52
CA SER A 187 5.39 -0.91 -19.62
C SER A 187 6.68 -0.10 -19.83
N GLY A 188 7.40 0.24 -18.76
CA GLY A 188 8.69 0.97 -18.81
C GLY A 188 8.56 2.50 -18.87
N TYR A 189 7.35 3.09 -18.91
CA TYR A 189 7.19 4.55 -19.00
C TYR A 189 6.93 5.25 -17.65
N GLY A 190 7.16 4.57 -16.50
CA GLY A 190 7.21 5.24 -15.19
C GLY A 190 5.93 5.21 -14.35
N LYS A 191 4.91 4.38 -14.67
CA LYS A 191 3.65 4.30 -13.90
C LYS A 191 3.85 4.02 -12.40
N SER A 192 4.59 2.96 -12.08
CA SER A 192 4.85 2.56 -10.68
C SER A 192 5.72 3.59 -9.96
N ILE A 193 6.64 4.26 -10.69
CA ILE A 193 7.43 5.38 -10.18
C ILE A 193 6.52 6.58 -9.85
N ALA A 194 5.56 6.90 -10.72
CA ALA A 194 4.56 7.93 -10.46
C ALA A 194 3.73 7.61 -9.21
N ALA A 195 3.30 6.36 -9.05
CA ALA A 195 2.61 5.90 -7.82
C ALA A 195 3.49 6.08 -6.58
N ALA A 196 4.78 5.73 -6.65
CA ALA A 196 5.73 5.97 -5.57
C ALA A 196 5.91 7.47 -5.26
N THR A 197 5.92 8.33 -6.27
CA THR A 197 5.99 9.79 -6.08
C THR A 197 4.81 10.31 -5.26
N PHE A 198 3.58 9.91 -5.59
CA PHE A 198 2.40 10.28 -4.80
C PHE A 198 2.52 9.83 -3.35
N LEU A 199 2.83 8.54 -3.13
CA LEU A 199 2.92 7.97 -1.77
C LEU A 199 4.01 8.65 -0.92
N MET A 200 5.18 8.93 -1.51
CA MET A 200 6.25 9.64 -0.81
C MET A 200 5.88 11.10 -0.52
N SER A 201 5.23 11.79 -1.46
CA SER A 201 4.75 13.16 -1.24
C SER A 201 3.70 13.23 -0.12
N PHE A 202 2.82 12.25 -0.02
CA PHE A 202 1.87 12.15 1.09
C PHE A 202 2.57 11.95 2.44
N ALA A 203 3.56 11.05 2.47
CA ALA A 203 4.31 10.72 3.68
C ALA A 203 5.21 11.85 4.20
N ASP A 204 5.59 12.80 3.36
CA ASP A 204 6.33 13.99 3.81
C ASP A 204 5.46 14.94 4.63
N VAL A 205 4.15 14.98 4.37
CA VAL A 205 3.21 15.98 4.91
C VAL A 205 2.32 15.40 6.01
N TYR A 206 1.78 14.20 5.80
CA TYR A 206 0.92 13.53 6.79
C TYR A 206 1.77 12.73 7.80
N THR A 207 1.22 12.54 8.97
CA THR A 207 1.75 11.59 9.95
C THR A 207 1.14 10.20 9.76
N PRO A 208 1.75 9.13 10.30
CA PRO A 208 1.17 7.79 10.28
C PRO A 208 -0.21 7.67 10.95
N GLU A 209 -0.51 8.55 11.90
CA GLU A 209 -1.81 8.61 12.58
C GLU A 209 -2.89 9.29 11.71
N GLU A 210 -2.48 10.16 10.77
CA GLU A 210 -3.39 10.89 9.88
C GLU A 210 -3.65 10.18 8.55
N LEU A 211 -2.72 9.31 8.09
CA LEU A 211 -2.82 8.63 6.81
C LEU A 211 -2.37 7.17 6.91
N HIS A 212 -3.27 6.26 6.56
CA HIS A 212 -3.00 4.82 6.44
C HIS A 212 -2.94 4.41 4.97
N VAL A 213 -1.84 3.81 4.55
CA VAL A 213 -1.62 3.36 3.17
C VAL A 213 -1.71 1.84 3.08
N TYR A 214 -2.43 1.35 2.08
CA TYR A 214 -2.47 -0.06 1.71
C TYR A 214 -1.96 -0.21 0.29
N ILE A 215 -0.96 -1.06 0.07
CA ILE A 215 -0.30 -1.23 -1.23
C ILE A 215 -0.54 -2.64 -1.75
N PHE A 216 -1.21 -2.76 -2.89
CA PHE A 216 -1.37 -3.99 -3.65
C PHE A 216 -0.38 -3.94 -4.81
N ASP A 217 0.73 -4.65 -4.69
CA ASP A 217 1.74 -4.72 -5.74
C ASP A 217 1.58 -6.03 -6.53
N PHE A 218 0.87 -5.94 -7.62
CA PHE A 218 0.69 -7.01 -8.59
C PHE A 218 1.64 -6.84 -9.79
N GLY A 219 2.58 -5.91 -9.69
CA GLY A 219 3.60 -5.60 -10.68
C GLY A 219 4.94 -6.30 -10.40
N ASN A 220 6.00 -5.54 -10.59
CA ASN A 220 7.38 -6.05 -10.53
C ASN A 220 8.10 -5.74 -9.21
N GLY A 221 7.38 -5.40 -8.14
CA GLY A 221 8.00 -5.07 -6.85
C GLY A 221 8.61 -3.66 -6.79
N THR A 222 8.29 -2.77 -7.69
CA THR A 222 8.79 -1.37 -7.69
C THR A 222 8.40 -0.64 -6.40
N LEU A 223 7.23 -0.94 -5.84
CA LEU A 223 6.73 -0.35 -4.60
C LEU A 223 7.21 -1.05 -3.33
N LEU A 224 8.00 -2.13 -3.44
CA LEU A 224 8.48 -2.91 -2.29
C LEU A 224 9.21 -2.09 -1.21
N PRO A 225 10.05 -1.08 -1.53
CA PRO A 225 10.64 -0.22 -0.50
C PRO A 225 9.61 0.47 0.39
N LEU A 226 8.43 0.80 -0.16
CA LEU A 226 7.34 1.49 0.55
C LEU A 226 6.55 0.57 1.49
N ALA A 227 6.77 -0.74 1.44
CA ALA A 227 6.19 -1.68 2.42
C ALA A 227 6.63 -1.37 3.86
N LYS A 228 7.77 -0.68 4.02
CA LYS A 228 8.32 -0.26 5.32
C LYS A 228 8.06 1.21 5.67
N LEU A 229 7.31 1.93 4.84
CA LEU A 229 6.92 3.30 5.14
C LEU A 229 6.07 3.32 6.42
N PRO A 230 6.30 4.23 7.39
CA PRO A 230 5.52 4.29 8.64
C PRO A 230 4.00 4.38 8.44
N HIS A 231 3.58 4.96 7.33
CA HIS A 231 2.16 5.10 6.93
C HIS A 231 1.57 3.81 6.34
N THR A 232 2.42 2.85 5.92
CA THR A 232 1.96 1.62 5.27
C THR A 232 1.42 0.66 6.30
N ALA A 233 0.10 0.52 6.34
CA ALA A 233 -0.59 -0.46 7.16
C ALA A 233 -0.28 -1.88 6.67
N ASP A 234 -0.34 -2.10 5.35
CA ASP A 234 -0.01 -3.40 4.81
C ASP A 234 0.38 -3.37 3.32
N TYR A 235 1.09 -4.42 2.90
CA TYR A 235 1.57 -4.65 1.55
C TYR A 235 1.12 -6.05 1.09
N PHE A 236 0.47 -6.12 -0.08
CA PHE A 236 -0.16 -7.32 -0.59
C PHE A 236 0.47 -7.75 -1.90
N LEU A 237 0.77 -9.04 -1.97
CA LEU A 237 1.20 -9.73 -3.19
C LEU A 237 0.06 -10.58 -3.76
N MET A 238 0.17 -10.93 -5.03
CA MET A 238 -0.87 -11.65 -5.76
C MET A 238 -1.20 -13.04 -5.16
N ASP A 239 -0.20 -13.73 -4.62
CA ASP A 239 -0.34 -15.05 -4.01
C ASP A 239 -0.97 -15.04 -2.60
N GLN A 240 -1.20 -13.86 -2.02
CA GLN A 240 -1.73 -13.68 -0.67
C GLN A 240 -3.27 -13.56 -0.64
N SER A 241 -3.98 -14.40 -1.38
CA SER A 241 -5.44 -14.34 -1.54
C SER A 241 -6.20 -14.23 -0.21
N ARG A 242 -5.81 -15.02 0.80
CA ARG A 242 -6.45 -14.98 2.12
C ARG A 242 -6.27 -13.64 2.85
N LYS A 243 -5.11 -13.01 2.70
CA LYS A 243 -4.83 -11.69 3.27
C LYS A 243 -5.66 -10.60 2.58
N ILE A 244 -5.81 -10.70 1.27
CA ILE A 244 -6.65 -9.80 0.45
C ILE A 244 -8.12 -9.94 0.86
N GLU A 245 -8.64 -11.17 1.02
CA GLU A 245 -10.00 -11.40 1.51
C GLU A 245 -10.24 -10.74 2.88
N LYS A 246 -9.33 -10.93 3.83
CA LYS A 246 -9.42 -10.29 5.15
C LYS A 246 -9.39 -8.76 5.08
N PHE A 247 -8.56 -8.20 4.20
CA PHE A 247 -8.56 -6.77 3.95
C PHE A 247 -9.93 -6.29 3.47
N MET A 248 -10.52 -6.98 2.48
CA MET A 248 -11.83 -6.61 1.94
C MET A 248 -12.94 -6.67 2.99
N ILE A 249 -12.91 -7.63 3.89
CA ILE A 249 -13.85 -7.70 5.03
C ILE A 249 -13.65 -6.48 5.93
N ARG A 250 -12.42 -6.21 6.33
CA ARG A 250 -12.09 -5.09 7.25
C ARG A 250 -12.41 -3.72 6.68
N ILE A 251 -12.10 -3.49 5.40
CA ILE A 251 -12.39 -2.20 4.80
C ILE A 251 -13.90 -1.96 4.68
N LYS A 252 -14.70 -3.01 4.45
CA LYS A 252 -16.17 -2.92 4.48
C LYS A 252 -16.68 -2.59 5.89
N GLU A 253 -16.16 -3.25 6.91
CA GLU A 253 -16.48 -2.96 8.31
C GLU A 253 -16.13 -1.52 8.69
N GLU A 254 -14.97 -1.03 8.23
CA GLU A 254 -14.54 0.36 8.46
C GLU A 254 -15.45 1.36 7.75
N ILE A 255 -15.85 1.09 6.51
CA ILE A 255 -16.84 1.91 5.80
C ILE A 255 -18.16 1.97 6.58
N ASP A 256 -18.65 0.85 7.05
CA ASP A 256 -19.90 0.79 7.81
C ASP A 256 -19.76 1.48 9.18
N ARG A 257 -18.60 1.37 9.81
CA ARG A 257 -18.26 2.11 11.04
C ARG A 257 -18.30 3.62 10.79
N ARG A 258 -17.61 4.11 9.76
CA ARG A 258 -17.58 5.55 9.41
C ARG A 258 -18.96 6.06 9.03
N LYS A 259 -19.74 5.31 8.26
CA LYS A 259 -21.14 5.66 7.92
C LYS A 259 -22.01 5.80 9.17
N ARG A 260 -21.82 4.95 10.19
CA ARG A 260 -22.55 5.08 11.47
C ARG A 260 -22.13 6.34 12.23
N LEU A 261 -20.83 6.55 12.40
CA LEU A 261 -20.27 7.72 13.09
C LEU A 261 -20.73 9.05 12.44
N PHE A 262 -20.73 9.11 11.11
CA PHE A 262 -21.17 10.31 10.38
C PHE A 262 -22.67 10.54 10.55
N ARG A 263 -23.46 9.49 10.55
CA ARG A 263 -24.91 9.57 10.79
C ARG A 263 -25.23 10.02 12.22
N GLU A 264 -24.52 9.50 13.21
CA GLU A 264 -24.71 9.86 14.62
C GLU A 264 -24.39 11.34 14.89
N LYS A 265 -23.44 11.90 14.14
CA LYS A 265 -23.05 13.31 14.24
C LYS A 265 -23.74 14.21 13.20
N GLU A 266 -24.62 13.67 12.36
CA GLU A 266 -25.33 14.37 11.27
C GLU A 266 -24.40 15.10 10.30
N ILE A 267 -23.28 14.47 9.94
CA ILE A 267 -22.27 15.03 9.03
C ILE A 267 -22.17 14.21 7.73
N SER A 268 -21.61 14.84 6.68
CA SER A 268 -21.57 14.27 5.33
C SER A 268 -20.19 13.79 4.86
N HIS A 269 -19.11 14.31 5.45
CA HIS A 269 -17.75 13.96 5.00
C HIS A 269 -16.70 14.06 6.12
N ILE A 270 -15.56 13.38 5.91
CA ILE A 270 -14.49 13.23 6.90
C ILE A 270 -13.93 14.56 7.44
N LYS A 271 -13.79 15.59 6.60
CA LYS A 271 -13.28 16.90 7.03
C LYS A 271 -14.15 17.53 8.13
N MET A 272 -15.48 17.40 7.99
CA MET A 272 -16.39 17.86 9.03
C MET A 272 -16.26 17.02 10.30
N TYR A 273 -16.09 15.70 10.13
CA TYR A 273 -15.90 14.81 11.28
C TYR A 273 -14.65 15.21 12.07
N ASN A 274 -13.49 15.31 11.41
CA ASN A 274 -12.23 15.64 12.06
C ASN A 274 -12.22 17.06 12.66
N ALA A 275 -12.96 18.00 12.06
CA ALA A 275 -13.10 19.34 12.63
C ALA A 275 -13.99 19.42 13.88
N LEU A 276 -14.91 18.46 14.07
CA LEU A 276 -15.92 18.47 15.15
C LEU A 276 -15.68 17.39 16.22
N SER A 277 -14.72 16.50 16.02
CA SER A 277 -14.44 15.35 16.90
C SER A 277 -13.11 15.53 17.62
N GLU A 278 -13.03 15.05 18.85
CA GLU A 278 -11.77 15.00 19.61
C GLU A 278 -10.82 13.94 19.07
N GLU A 279 -11.35 12.84 18.54
CA GLU A 279 -10.61 11.80 17.86
C GLU A 279 -10.76 11.95 16.35
N GLU A 280 -9.68 12.23 15.67
CA GLU A 280 -9.64 12.33 14.22
C GLU A 280 -9.62 10.93 13.58
N LEU A 281 -10.29 10.79 12.45
CA LEU A 281 -10.21 9.59 11.62
C LEU A 281 -9.10 9.75 10.59
N PRO A 282 -8.20 8.77 10.46
CA PRO A 282 -7.17 8.80 9.43
C PRO A 282 -7.77 8.73 8.03
N PHE A 283 -7.13 9.36 7.08
CA PHE A 283 -7.35 9.06 5.67
C PHE A 283 -6.84 7.64 5.38
N ILE A 284 -7.51 6.94 4.49
CA ILE A 284 -7.09 5.62 4.00
C ILE A 284 -6.79 5.75 2.51
N PHE A 285 -5.59 5.39 2.10
CA PHE A 285 -5.17 5.45 0.71
C PHE A 285 -4.80 4.06 0.19
N ILE A 286 -5.56 3.56 -0.77
CA ILE A 286 -5.41 2.22 -1.34
C ILE A 286 -4.76 2.35 -2.71
N THR A 287 -3.56 1.79 -2.87
CA THR A 287 -2.80 1.81 -4.12
C THR A 287 -2.76 0.41 -4.72
N ILE A 288 -3.12 0.27 -6.00
CA ILE A 288 -3.02 -0.99 -6.74
C ILE A 288 -2.11 -0.79 -7.95
N ASP A 289 -0.95 -1.40 -7.90
CA ASP A 289 -0.02 -1.42 -9.02
C ASP A 289 -0.32 -2.62 -9.92
N ASN A 290 -0.43 -2.38 -11.23
CA ASN A 290 -0.80 -3.35 -12.28
C ASN A 290 -2.22 -3.93 -12.11
N PHE A 291 -3.22 -3.05 -12.21
CA PHE A 291 -4.64 -3.41 -12.15
C PHE A 291 -5.10 -4.37 -13.24
N ASP A 292 -4.33 -4.51 -14.33
CA ASP A 292 -4.61 -5.46 -15.41
C ASP A 292 -4.83 -6.88 -14.87
N ILE A 293 -4.04 -7.31 -13.89
CA ILE A 293 -4.17 -8.62 -13.23
C ILE A 293 -5.50 -8.76 -12.47
N VAL A 294 -5.96 -7.70 -11.82
CA VAL A 294 -7.25 -7.72 -11.10
C VAL A 294 -8.40 -8.00 -12.06
N LYS A 295 -8.34 -7.41 -13.26
CA LYS A 295 -9.33 -7.65 -14.31
C LYS A 295 -9.28 -9.08 -14.85
N ASP A 296 -8.08 -9.60 -15.08
CA ASP A 296 -7.89 -10.88 -15.79
C ASP A 296 -8.09 -12.09 -14.85
N GLU A 297 -7.70 -11.98 -13.58
CA GLU A 297 -7.66 -13.11 -12.64
C GLU A 297 -8.56 -12.96 -11.39
N MET A 298 -9.01 -11.73 -11.05
CA MET A 298 -9.69 -11.43 -9.78
C MET A 298 -11.01 -10.68 -9.98
N HIS A 299 -11.91 -11.19 -10.81
CA HIS A 299 -13.16 -10.49 -11.20
C HIS A 299 -14.07 -10.08 -10.04
N GLU A 300 -14.11 -10.85 -8.95
CA GLU A 300 -14.91 -10.51 -7.76
C GLU A 300 -14.31 -9.28 -7.07
N LEU A 301 -12.99 -9.23 -6.94
CA LEU A 301 -12.26 -8.13 -6.34
C LEU A 301 -12.42 -6.83 -7.16
N GLU A 302 -12.45 -6.93 -8.49
CA GLU A 302 -12.72 -5.77 -9.35
C GLU A 302 -14.04 -5.09 -9.00
N SER A 303 -15.10 -5.87 -8.84
CA SER A 303 -16.43 -5.34 -8.50
C SER A 303 -16.45 -4.65 -7.14
N GLU A 304 -15.70 -5.17 -6.19
CA GLU A 304 -15.56 -4.58 -4.86
C GLU A 304 -14.77 -3.26 -4.88
N PHE A 305 -13.71 -3.16 -5.67
CA PHE A 305 -12.97 -1.92 -5.88
C PHE A 305 -13.79 -0.84 -6.58
N VAL A 306 -14.65 -1.20 -7.53
CA VAL A 306 -15.61 -0.27 -8.14
C VAL A 306 -16.52 0.35 -7.07
N GLN A 307 -17.07 -0.47 -6.19
CA GLN A 307 -17.93 0.01 -5.12
C GLN A 307 -17.16 0.89 -4.13
N LEU A 308 -15.98 0.46 -3.73
CA LEU A 308 -15.10 1.17 -2.79
C LEU A 308 -14.71 2.56 -3.34
N SER A 309 -14.33 2.65 -4.62
CA SER A 309 -13.94 3.91 -5.27
C SER A 309 -15.08 4.92 -5.35
N ARG A 310 -16.34 4.45 -5.39
CA ARG A 310 -17.53 5.31 -5.41
C ARG A 310 -17.90 5.78 -4.00
N ASP A 311 -17.96 4.85 -3.04
CA ASP A 311 -18.53 5.09 -1.71
C ASP A 311 -17.49 5.64 -0.72
N GLY A 312 -16.19 5.51 -1.00
CA GLY A 312 -15.11 5.79 -0.05
C GLY A 312 -14.74 7.26 0.11
N GLN A 313 -14.84 8.06 -0.95
CA GLN A 313 -14.26 9.42 -0.95
C GLN A 313 -14.81 10.33 0.16
N SER A 314 -16.13 10.37 0.34
CA SER A 314 -16.74 11.16 1.42
C SER A 314 -16.33 10.68 2.82
N LEU A 315 -15.98 9.41 2.93
CA LEU A 315 -15.54 8.77 4.17
C LEU A 315 -14.02 8.90 4.40
N GLY A 316 -13.27 9.57 3.50
CA GLY A 316 -11.83 9.71 3.58
C GLY A 316 -11.06 8.47 3.13
N ILE A 317 -11.65 7.66 2.26
CA ILE A 317 -11.02 6.47 1.66
C ILE A 317 -10.79 6.74 0.18
N TYR A 318 -9.54 6.80 -0.23
CA TYR A 318 -9.11 7.13 -1.57
C TYR A 318 -8.42 5.96 -2.25
N PHE A 319 -8.38 6.04 -3.58
CA PHE A 319 -7.94 4.94 -4.40
C PHE A 319 -7.01 5.44 -5.52
N MET A 320 -5.90 4.74 -5.73
CA MET A 320 -4.99 4.94 -6.86
C MET A 320 -4.74 3.60 -7.54
N LEU A 321 -4.81 3.59 -8.86
CA LEU A 321 -4.45 2.41 -9.63
C LEU A 321 -3.47 2.74 -10.75
N THR A 322 -2.63 1.78 -11.11
CA THR A 322 -1.86 1.81 -12.36
C THR A 322 -2.36 0.71 -13.31
N ALA A 323 -2.41 1.00 -14.59
CA ALA A 323 -2.78 0.02 -15.61
C ALA A 323 -1.96 0.21 -16.90
N THR A 324 -1.70 -0.88 -17.62
CA THR A 324 -0.92 -0.83 -18.86
C THR A 324 -1.74 -0.30 -20.03
N ARG A 325 -3.06 -0.44 -19.96
CA ARG A 325 -4.03 0.00 -20.96
C ARG A 325 -5.25 0.63 -20.30
N VAL A 326 -5.84 1.60 -20.97
CA VAL A 326 -7.05 2.27 -20.48
C VAL A 326 -8.24 1.30 -20.41
N ASN A 327 -8.37 0.42 -21.39
CA ASN A 327 -9.44 -0.57 -21.46
C ASN A 327 -9.30 -1.74 -20.44
N ALA A 328 -8.19 -1.81 -19.71
CA ALA A 328 -8.05 -2.72 -18.57
C ALA A 328 -8.97 -2.31 -17.41
N VAL A 329 -9.42 -1.06 -17.36
CA VAL A 329 -10.28 -0.52 -16.30
C VAL A 329 -11.70 -0.36 -16.83
N ARG A 330 -12.68 -0.93 -16.13
CA ARG A 330 -14.10 -0.77 -16.49
C ARG A 330 -14.51 0.69 -16.46
N GLN A 331 -15.41 1.07 -17.37
CA GLN A 331 -15.89 2.45 -17.48
C GLN A 331 -16.49 2.99 -16.17
N SER A 332 -17.14 2.13 -15.38
CA SER A 332 -17.69 2.50 -14.07
C SER A 332 -16.61 2.91 -13.07
N LEU A 333 -15.45 2.23 -13.08
CA LEU A 333 -14.30 2.60 -12.25
C LEU A 333 -13.60 3.84 -12.82
N LEU A 334 -13.38 3.87 -14.13
CA LEU A 334 -12.73 4.99 -14.83
C LEU A 334 -13.46 6.33 -14.56
N ASN A 335 -14.78 6.30 -14.46
CA ASN A 335 -15.59 7.49 -14.14
C ASN A 335 -15.42 7.95 -12.68
N ASN A 336 -15.02 7.07 -11.77
CA ASN A 336 -14.75 7.40 -10.36
C ASN A 336 -13.31 7.91 -10.12
N LEU A 337 -12.46 7.86 -11.15
CA LEU A 337 -11.10 8.41 -11.10
C LEU A 337 -11.15 9.86 -11.59
N LYS A 338 -11.08 10.82 -10.68
CA LYS A 338 -11.13 12.24 -11.06
C LYS A 338 -9.82 12.70 -11.70
N THR A 339 -8.70 12.28 -11.14
CA THR A 339 -7.37 12.56 -11.68
C THR A 339 -6.90 11.39 -12.53
N LYS A 340 -6.55 11.64 -13.78
CA LYS A 340 -6.00 10.63 -14.68
C LYS A 340 -4.67 11.10 -15.24
N VAL A 341 -3.65 10.29 -15.04
CA VAL A 341 -2.28 10.52 -15.51
C VAL A 341 -1.99 9.50 -16.61
N VAL A 342 -1.78 9.97 -17.82
CA VAL A 342 -1.54 9.10 -18.97
C VAL A 342 -0.12 9.27 -19.47
N HIS A 343 0.71 8.27 -19.22
CA HIS A 343 2.05 8.11 -19.81
C HIS A 343 1.94 7.66 -21.28
N TYR A 344 3.07 7.56 -21.94
CA TYR A 344 3.11 7.05 -23.30
C TYR A 344 2.43 5.68 -23.41
N LEU A 345 1.51 5.58 -24.40
CA LEU A 345 0.82 4.36 -24.77
C LEU A 345 1.29 3.96 -26.17
N MET A 346 1.60 2.66 -26.39
CA MET A 346 1.96 2.18 -27.72
C MET A 346 0.81 2.38 -28.72
N ASP A 347 -0.43 2.17 -28.30
CA ASP A 347 -1.62 2.59 -29.01
C ASP A 347 -2.15 3.90 -28.38
N GLN A 348 -1.74 5.02 -28.94
CA GLN A 348 -2.13 6.35 -28.43
C GLN A 348 -3.65 6.58 -28.51
N SER A 349 -4.36 5.84 -29.37
CA SER A 349 -5.81 5.96 -29.51
C SER A 349 -6.58 5.55 -28.25
N GLU A 350 -6.02 4.66 -27.42
CA GLU A 350 -6.62 4.30 -26.13
C GLU A 350 -6.71 5.52 -25.19
N GLY A 351 -5.71 6.39 -25.20
CA GLY A 351 -5.68 7.62 -24.40
C GLY A 351 -6.78 8.62 -24.79
N TYR A 352 -7.24 8.59 -26.04
CA TYR A 352 -8.28 9.51 -26.52
C TYR A 352 -9.62 9.34 -25.79
N SER A 353 -9.87 8.18 -25.21
CA SER A 353 -11.05 7.96 -24.35
C SER A 353 -11.01 8.76 -23.04
N ILE A 354 -9.80 9.18 -22.60
CA ILE A 354 -9.58 9.98 -21.40
C ILE A 354 -9.51 11.47 -21.75
N TYR A 355 -8.62 11.86 -22.66
CA TYR A 355 -8.28 13.26 -22.90
C TYR A 355 -8.71 13.77 -24.29
N GLY A 356 -9.45 12.98 -25.09
CA GLY A 356 -9.84 13.35 -26.44
C GLY A 356 -8.64 13.37 -27.40
N ARG A 357 -8.70 14.22 -28.44
CA ARG A 357 -7.54 14.46 -29.30
C ARG A 357 -6.72 15.60 -28.74
N PRO A 358 -5.52 15.34 -28.20
CA PRO A 358 -4.68 16.38 -27.61
C PRO A 358 -4.09 17.28 -28.71
N LYS A 359 -3.71 18.49 -28.34
CA LYS A 359 -2.95 19.40 -29.20
C LYS A 359 -1.50 18.93 -29.43
N PHE A 360 -0.97 18.11 -28.51
CA PHE A 360 0.40 17.60 -28.50
C PHE A 360 0.42 16.08 -28.58
N ASN A 361 1.37 15.54 -29.35
CA ASN A 361 1.65 14.11 -29.30
C ASN A 361 2.55 13.82 -28.11
N LEU A 362 2.19 12.82 -27.32
CA LEU A 362 3.01 12.38 -26.20
C LEU A 362 4.25 11.64 -26.73
N GLU A 363 5.42 12.15 -26.37
CA GLU A 363 6.71 11.54 -26.73
C GLU A 363 6.98 10.29 -25.88
N PRO A 364 7.74 9.29 -26.38
CA PRO A 364 8.09 8.09 -25.65
C PRO A 364 9.20 8.34 -24.59
N ILE A 365 9.02 9.36 -23.78
CA ILE A 365 9.94 9.74 -22.69
C ILE A 365 9.33 9.23 -21.35
N PRO A 366 10.08 8.47 -20.54
CA PRO A 366 9.62 8.05 -19.22
C PRO A 366 9.21 9.23 -18.34
N GLY A 367 8.05 9.13 -17.71
CA GLY A 367 7.51 10.20 -16.88
C GLY A 367 6.84 11.35 -17.63
N ARG A 368 6.92 11.42 -18.98
CA ARG A 368 6.18 12.39 -19.78
C ARG A 368 4.71 11.98 -19.85
N VAL A 369 3.81 12.91 -19.51
CA VAL A 369 2.39 12.60 -19.29
C VAL A 369 1.45 13.67 -19.80
N ILE A 370 0.22 13.23 -20.07
CA ILE A 370 -0.96 14.09 -20.13
C ILE A 370 -1.75 13.85 -18.83
N ILE A 371 -2.03 14.91 -18.10
CA ILE A 371 -2.81 14.87 -16.87
C ILE A 371 -4.20 15.43 -17.19
N GLN A 372 -5.25 14.64 -16.92
CA GLN A 372 -6.62 15.07 -16.97
C GLN A 372 -7.14 15.28 -15.56
N LYS A 373 -7.45 16.51 -15.24
CA LYS A 373 -8.22 16.96 -14.07
C LYS A 373 -9.48 17.69 -14.59
N GLU A 374 -9.71 18.93 -14.17
CA GLU A 374 -10.70 19.81 -14.77
C GLU A 374 -10.27 20.21 -16.19
N GLU A 375 -8.97 20.43 -16.37
CA GLU A 375 -8.32 20.74 -17.62
C GLU A 375 -7.29 19.65 -17.99
N LEU A 376 -6.70 19.78 -19.20
CA LEU A 376 -5.64 18.92 -19.68
C LEU A 376 -4.29 19.63 -19.54
N TYR A 377 -3.35 18.96 -18.91
CA TYR A 377 -2.00 19.46 -18.71
C TYR A 377 -0.99 18.53 -19.37
N PHE A 378 -0.03 19.12 -20.08
CA PHE A 378 1.16 18.43 -20.56
C PHE A 378 2.27 18.60 -19.50
N ALA A 379 2.85 17.52 -19.02
CA ALA A 379 3.71 17.56 -17.85
C ALA A 379 4.80 16.49 -17.84
N GLN A 380 5.79 16.69 -16.98
CA GLN A 380 6.75 15.69 -16.56
C GLN A 380 6.46 15.30 -15.10
N MET A 381 6.25 14.01 -14.84
CA MET A 381 6.09 13.47 -13.50
C MET A 381 7.37 13.68 -12.69
N PHE A 382 7.22 14.03 -11.42
CA PHE A 382 8.35 14.06 -10.51
C PHE A 382 8.84 12.64 -10.21
N LEU A 383 10.14 12.52 -10.00
CA LEU A 383 10.76 11.32 -9.45
C LEU A 383 10.60 11.32 -7.92
N PRO A 384 10.33 10.19 -7.30
CA PRO A 384 10.19 10.10 -5.83
C PRO A 384 11.49 10.39 -5.10
N VAL A 385 12.64 10.15 -5.75
CA VAL A 385 14.00 10.46 -5.27
C VAL A 385 14.87 10.90 -6.44
N ASP A 386 15.96 11.59 -6.16
CA ASP A 386 16.97 11.95 -7.16
C ASP A 386 17.83 10.71 -7.47
N ALA A 387 17.69 10.16 -8.68
CA ALA A 387 18.40 8.96 -9.10
C ALA A 387 18.53 8.88 -10.62
N ASP A 388 19.64 8.33 -11.09
CA ASP A 388 19.94 8.18 -12.52
C ASP A 388 19.47 6.84 -13.10
N ASP A 389 19.34 5.82 -12.27
CA ASP A 389 18.98 4.46 -12.66
C ASP A 389 18.01 3.79 -11.67
N ASP A 390 17.53 2.60 -12.01
CA ASP A 390 16.58 1.84 -11.18
C ASP A 390 17.19 1.41 -9.84
N ILE A 391 18.51 1.15 -9.80
CA ILE A 391 19.20 0.75 -8.56
C ILE A 391 19.32 1.96 -7.63
N GLY A 392 19.69 3.11 -8.16
CA GLY A 392 19.70 4.37 -7.43
C GLY A 392 18.32 4.73 -6.91
N MET A 393 17.28 4.57 -7.73
CA MET A 393 15.87 4.77 -7.35
C MET A 393 15.47 3.87 -6.17
N PHE A 394 15.75 2.58 -6.25
CA PHE A 394 15.43 1.63 -5.19
C PHE A 394 16.16 1.95 -3.88
N ASN A 395 17.46 2.25 -3.94
CA ASN A 395 18.28 2.58 -2.78
C ASN A 395 17.88 3.93 -2.18
N GLY A 396 17.60 4.92 -3.02
CA GLY A 396 17.11 6.23 -2.61
C GLY A 396 15.78 6.14 -1.88
N LEU A 397 14.81 5.40 -2.42
CA LEU A 397 13.52 5.14 -1.75
C LEU A 397 13.72 4.48 -0.39
N LYS A 398 14.60 3.46 -0.30
CA LYS A 398 14.91 2.82 0.99
C LYS A 398 15.49 3.80 2.01
N SER A 399 16.40 4.65 1.57
CA SER A 399 17.03 5.68 2.43
C SER A 399 16.00 6.68 2.95
N ASP A 400 15.13 7.17 2.07
CA ASP A 400 14.10 8.15 2.47
C ASP A 400 13.02 7.52 3.36
N VAL A 401 12.61 6.27 3.09
CA VAL A 401 11.74 5.52 3.99
C VAL A 401 12.37 5.34 5.38
N GLN A 402 13.67 5.05 5.45
CA GLN A 402 14.37 4.95 6.73
C GLN A 402 14.37 6.28 7.51
N LYS A 403 14.61 7.41 6.82
CA LYS A 403 14.51 8.75 7.44
C LYS A 403 13.12 9.02 8.02
N LEU A 404 12.07 8.62 7.28
CA LEU A 404 10.69 8.75 7.75
C LEU A 404 10.40 7.82 8.95
N GLN A 405 10.96 6.60 8.97
CA GLN A 405 10.85 5.70 10.12
C GLN A 405 11.50 6.31 11.37
N GLU A 406 12.66 6.93 11.23
CA GLU A 406 13.34 7.63 12.33
C GLU A 406 12.54 8.86 12.78
N ARG A 407 11.99 9.64 11.83
CA ARG A 407 11.14 10.81 12.11
C ARG A 407 9.89 10.46 12.90
N PHE A 408 9.23 9.35 12.57
CA PHE A 408 7.94 8.94 13.15
C PHE A 408 8.05 7.77 14.14
N ALA A 409 9.26 7.48 14.65
CA ALA A 409 9.51 6.34 15.54
C ALA A 409 8.68 6.34 16.84
N SER A 410 8.26 7.52 17.31
CA SER A 410 7.46 7.67 18.55
C SER A 410 5.94 7.69 18.29
N MET A 411 5.49 7.70 17.03
CA MET A 411 4.08 7.74 16.68
C MET A 411 3.50 6.34 16.51
N GLU A 412 2.20 6.20 16.74
CA GLU A 412 1.49 4.96 16.48
C GLU A 412 1.41 4.70 14.97
N GLN A 413 1.81 3.50 14.58
CA GLN A 413 1.75 3.09 13.18
C GLN A 413 0.46 2.32 12.90
N PRO A 414 -0.09 2.39 11.68
CA PRO A 414 -1.28 1.66 11.32
C PRO A 414 -1.08 0.15 11.45
N ALA A 415 -2.06 -0.53 12.05
CA ALA A 415 -1.98 -1.96 12.29
C ALA A 415 -2.13 -2.76 10.98
N PRO A 416 -1.28 -3.77 10.73
CA PRO A 416 -1.41 -4.63 9.55
C PRO A 416 -2.65 -5.54 9.64
N ILE A 417 -3.02 -6.14 8.53
CA ILE A 417 -4.06 -7.16 8.48
C ILE A 417 -3.58 -8.39 9.26
N PRO A 418 -4.27 -8.80 10.32
CA PRO A 418 -3.81 -9.89 11.17
C PRO A 418 -3.85 -11.21 10.42
N MET A 419 -2.69 -11.84 10.30
CA MET A 419 -2.54 -13.17 9.72
C MET A 419 -2.08 -14.16 10.77
N LEU A 420 -2.67 -15.35 10.74
CA LEU A 420 -2.20 -16.45 11.58
C LEU A 420 -0.78 -16.83 11.18
N PRO A 421 0.09 -17.18 12.15
CA PRO A 421 1.41 -17.71 11.83
C PRO A 421 1.27 -19.08 11.14
N GLU A 422 2.24 -19.43 10.28
CA GLU A 422 2.27 -20.74 9.62
C GLU A 422 2.30 -21.89 10.62
N SER A 423 3.05 -21.74 11.70
CA SER A 423 3.09 -22.64 12.85
C SER A 423 2.97 -21.83 14.13
N LEU A 424 2.31 -22.39 15.14
CA LEU A 424 2.13 -21.76 16.44
C LEU A 424 2.58 -22.73 17.53
N SER A 425 3.64 -22.43 18.23
CA SER A 425 4.06 -23.17 19.45
C SER A 425 3.43 -22.57 20.70
N THR A 426 3.30 -23.36 21.79
CA THR A 426 2.80 -22.84 23.08
C THR A 426 3.67 -21.70 23.62
N ARG A 427 4.99 -21.78 23.42
CA ARG A 427 5.94 -20.72 23.79
C ARG A 427 5.69 -19.43 23.02
N GLU A 428 5.53 -19.53 21.71
CA GLU A 428 5.26 -18.38 20.86
C GLU A 428 3.91 -17.75 21.16
N PHE A 429 2.91 -18.59 21.42
CA PHE A 429 1.58 -18.15 21.82
C PHE A 429 1.62 -17.33 23.11
N SER A 430 2.32 -17.81 24.14
CA SER A 430 2.45 -17.13 25.44
C SER A 430 3.22 -15.81 25.35
N LEU A 431 4.32 -15.77 24.58
CA LEU A 431 5.20 -14.60 24.51
C LEU A 431 4.64 -13.48 23.61
N ARG A 432 4.07 -13.85 22.46
CA ARG A 432 3.68 -12.88 21.43
C ARG A 432 2.31 -12.26 21.66
N PHE A 433 1.36 -13.01 22.26
CA PHE A 433 -0.04 -12.60 22.31
C PHE A 433 -0.52 -12.11 23.69
N LYS A 434 0.41 -11.83 24.64
CA LYS A 434 0.11 -11.26 25.96
C LYS A 434 -1.14 -11.87 26.59
N LEU A 435 -1.09 -13.18 26.86
CA LEU A 435 -2.24 -13.91 27.39
C LEU A 435 -2.72 -13.30 28.72
N GLU A 436 -4.01 -13.03 28.82
CA GLU A 436 -4.61 -12.60 30.07
C GLU A 436 -4.69 -13.80 31.03
N ARG A 437 -4.08 -13.69 32.21
CA ARG A 437 -4.21 -14.68 33.27
C ARG A 437 -5.49 -14.40 34.05
N LYS A 438 -6.55 -15.14 33.70
CA LYS A 438 -7.79 -15.19 34.49
C LYS A 438 -7.92 -16.61 35.03
N PRO A 439 -8.20 -16.78 36.31
CA PRO A 439 -8.38 -18.11 36.89
C PRO A 439 -9.39 -18.94 36.09
N LEU A 440 -9.03 -20.17 35.76
CA LEU A 440 -9.85 -21.15 35.03
C LEU A 440 -10.27 -20.73 33.59
N SER A 441 -9.66 -19.68 33.06
CA SER A 441 -9.85 -19.24 31.68
C SER A 441 -8.69 -19.76 30.82
N VAL A 442 -8.87 -20.93 30.24
CA VAL A 442 -7.81 -21.66 29.52
C VAL A 442 -7.64 -21.12 28.11
N PRO A 443 -6.46 -20.60 27.73
CA PRO A 443 -6.20 -20.14 26.38
C PRO A 443 -6.05 -21.35 25.43
N ILE A 444 -6.96 -21.47 24.45
CA ILE A 444 -7.00 -22.62 23.54
C ILE A 444 -6.23 -22.36 22.25
N GLY A 445 -6.21 -21.12 21.76
CA GLY A 445 -5.55 -20.79 20.51
C GLY A 445 -5.86 -19.40 20.01
N LEU A 446 -5.56 -19.13 18.73
CA LEU A 446 -5.80 -17.85 18.06
C LEU A 446 -7.03 -17.94 17.18
N HIS A 447 -7.93 -16.97 17.32
CA HIS A 447 -9.10 -16.83 16.43
C HIS A 447 -8.66 -16.63 14.97
N GLU A 448 -9.27 -17.32 14.01
CA GLU A 448 -8.85 -17.31 12.61
C GLU A 448 -8.90 -15.92 11.98
N GLU A 449 -9.94 -15.13 12.27
CA GLU A 449 -10.14 -13.83 11.63
C GLU A 449 -9.40 -12.71 12.35
N THR A 450 -9.53 -12.63 13.68
CA THR A 450 -8.99 -11.52 14.48
C THR A 450 -7.56 -11.74 14.95
N VAL A 451 -7.08 -12.99 14.90
CA VAL A 451 -5.77 -13.42 15.42
C VAL A 451 -5.58 -13.05 16.91
N SER A 452 -6.69 -12.98 17.64
CA SER A 452 -6.71 -12.75 19.09
C SER A 452 -6.81 -14.07 19.85
N PRO A 453 -6.27 -14.14 21.08
CA PRO A 453 -6.42 -15.32 21.92
C PRO A 453 -7.87 -15.66 22.21
N VAL A 454 -8.23 -16.93 22.04
CA VAL A 454 -9.53 -17.48 22.39
C VAL A 454 -9.38 -18.34 23.64
N TYR A 455 -10.21 -18.08 24.62
CA TYR A 455 -10.20 -18.76 25.90
C TYR A 455 -11.41 -19.65 26.04
N PHE A 456 -11.24 -20.77 26.75
CA PHE A 456 -12.33 -21.59 27.26
C PHE A 456 -12.47 -21.36 28.76
N ASP A 457 -13.60 -20.82 29.18
CA ASP A 457 -13.88 -20.53 30.60
C ASP A 457 -14.38 -21.78 31.34
N LEU A 458 -13.45 -22.53 31.91
CA LEU A 458 -13.74 -23.75 32.68
C LEU A 458 -14.50 -23.43 33.98
N GLY A 459 -14.26 -22.26 34.58
CA GLY A 459 -14.96 -21.80 35.76
C GLY A 459 -16.47 -21.61 35.53
N LYS A 460 -16.87 -21.19 34.31
CA LYS A 460 -18.23 -21.00 33.89
C LYS A 460 -18.88 -22.29 33.37
N HIS A 461 -18.17 -22.99 32.49
CA HIS A 461 -18.76 -24.11 31.72
C HIS A 461 -18.60 -25.49 32.40
N LYS A 462 -17.64 -25.61 33.28
CA LYS A 462 -17.34 -26.81 34.10
C LYS A 462 -16.82 -28.00 33.30
N HIS A 463 -17.51 -28.38 32.24
CA HIS A 463 -17.18 -29.57 31.44
C HIS A 463 -16.91 -29.18 29.98
N CYS A 464 -15.96 -29.89 29.34
CA CYS A 464 -15.59 -29.65 27.95
C CYS A 464 -15.37 -30.98 27.23
N LEU A 465 -16.03 -31.22 26.09
CA LEU A 465 -15.72 -32.34 25.23
C LEU A 465 -14.63 -32.00 24.23
N ILE A 466 -13.66 -32.89 24.02
CA ILE A 466 -12.69 -32.78 22.96
C ILE A 466 -13.02 -33.81 21.88
N LEU A 467 -13.61 -33.35 20.78
CA LEU A 467 -14.10 -34.22 19.71
C LEU A 467 -13.22 -34.15 18.49
N GLY A 468 -12.75 -35.29 18.03
CA GLY A 468 -11.95 -35.37 16.81
C GLY A 468 -11.64 -36.80 16.39
N GLN A 469 -11.39 -36.99 15.10
CA GLN A 469 -10.94 -38.27 14.57
C GLN A 469 -9.55 -38.63 15.08
N THR A 470 -9.09 -39.85 14.82
CA THR A 470 -7.74 -40.30 15.18
C THR A 470 -6.68 -39.40 14.53
N GLN A 471 -5.61 -39.06 15.26
CA GLN A 471 -4.48 -38.23 14.80
C GLN A 471 -4.85 -36.77 14.42
N ARG A 472 -5.96 -36.24 14.91
CA ARG A 472 -6.37 -34.84 14.67
C ARG A 472 -5.97 -33.87 15.79
N GLY A 473 -5.15 -34.30 16.76
CA GLY A 473 -4.58 -33.41 17.77
C GLY A 473 -5.33 -33.34 19.12
N LYS A 474 -6.24 -34.31 19.44
CA LYS A 474 -6.95 -34.35 20.73
C LYS A 474 -5.99 -34.32 21.93
N THR A 475 -4.96 -35.17 21.91
CA THR A 475 -3.93 -35.23 22.95
C THR A 475 -3.18 -33.89 23.07
N ASN A 476 -2.97 -33.18 21.95
CA ASN A 476 -2.33 -31.85 21.98
C ASN A 476 -3.23 -30.81 22.66
N VAL A 477 -4.54 -30.82 22.39
CA VAL A 477 -5.49 -29.95 23.10
C VAL A 477 -5.48 -30.22 24.60
N LEU A 478 -5.49 -31.51 24.99
CA LEU A 478 -5.37 -31.89 26.39
C LEU A 478 -4.06 -31.38 27.02
N LYS A 479 -2.92 -31.43 26.27
CA LYS A 479 -1.66 -30.84 26.74
C LYS A 479 -1.77 -29.33 26.96
N VAL A 480 -2.31 -28.59 25.99
CA VAL A 480 -2.51 -27.14 26.09
C VAL A 480 -3.34 -26.79 27.33
N MET A 481 -4.43 -27.52 27.56
CA MET A 481 -5.28 -27.30 28.72
C MET A 481 -4.57 -27.68 30.02
N LEU A 482 -3.88 -28.81 30.04
CA LEU A 482 -3.19 -29.32 31.22
C LEU A 482 -2.04 -28.42 31.66
N GLU A 483 -1.22 -27.94 30.74
CA GLU A 483 -0.13 -26.98 31.03
C GLU A 483 -0.63 -25.72 31.72
N HIS A 484 -1.81 -25.24 31.32
CA HIS A 484 -2.43 -24.08 31.96
C HIS A 484 -3.00 -24.43 33.35
N LEU A 485 -3.66 -25.59 33.50
CA LEU A 485 -4.31 -26.00 34.74
C LEU A 485 -3.33 -26.36 35.85
N ILE A 486 -2.12 -26.83 35.55
CA ILE A 486 -1.07 -27.10 36.51
C ILE A 486 -0.59 -25.81 37.17
N ASP A 487 -0.56 -24.71 36.43
CA ASP A 487 -0.10 -23.40 36.91
C ASP A 487 -1.23 -22.51 37.47
N ASP A 488 -2.49 -23.04 37.56
CA ASP A 488 -3.69 -22.29 37.95
C ASP A 488 -4.24 -22.76 39.35
N GLU A 489 -5.36 -22.21 39.73
CA GLU A 489 -6.10 -22.55 40.97
C GLU A 489 -6.77 -23.95 40.88
N THR A 490 -5.95 -24.99 40.67
CA THR A 490 -6.41 -26.38 40.58
C THR A 490 -5.90 -27.13 41.80
N GLU A 491 -6.83 -27.81 42.52
CA GLU A 491 -6.51 -28.56 43.73
C GLU A 491 -6.05 -29.98 43.43
N MET A 492 -6.65 -30.61 42.42
CA MET A 492 -6.35 -32.00 42.05
C MET A 492 -6.67 -32.26 40.57
N ILE A 493 -5.74 -32.84 39.85
CA ILE A 493 -5.92 -33.25 38.44
C ILE A 493 -5.80 -34.79 38.35
N GLY A 494 -6.85 -35.46 37.91
CA GLY A 494 -6.80 -36.83 37.46
C GLY A 494 -6.58 -36.92 35.98
N LEU A 495 -5.55 -37.61 35.54
CA LEU A 495 -5.17 -37.75 34.14
C LEU A 495 -5.17 -39.20 33.70
N PHE A 496 -6.12 -39.59 32.85
CA PHE A 496 -6.13 -40.90 32.22
C PHE A 496 -5.64 -40.79 30.77
N ASP A 497 -4.58 -41.56 30.46
CA ASP A 497 -3.90 -41.45 29.15
C ASP A 497 -4.35 -42.53 28.16
N SER A 498 -4.15 -42.26 26.87
CA SER A 498 -4.38 -43.21 25.78
C SER A 498 -3.33 -44.35 25.76
N ILE A 499 -3.53 -45.32 24.87
CA ILE A 499 -2.58 -46.44 24.69
C ILE A 499 -1.19 -45.90 24.28
N ASP A 500 -1.18 -44.81 23.51
CA ASP A 500 0.07 -44.22 22.99
C ASP A 500 0.87 -43.46 24.08
N ARG A 501 0.32 -43.33 25.28
CA ARG A 501 0.96 -42.69 26.45
C ARG A 501 1.52 -41.28 26.14
N GLY A 502 0.81 -40.52 25.32
CA GLY A 502 1.21 -39.19 24.89
C GLY A 502 1.31 -38.16 26.02
N LEU A 503 0.72 -38.44 27.19
CA LEU A 503 0.68 -37.57 28.37
C LEU A 503 1.53 -38.11 29.53
N SER A 504 2.27 -39.21 29.36
CA SER A 504 3.00 -39.92 30.43
C SER A 504 4.07 -39.07 31.13
N HIS A 505 4.61 -38.06 30.47
CA HIS A 505 5.61 -37.15 31.08
C HIS A 505 5.04 -36.29 32.22
N TYR A 506 3.70 -36.04 32.21
CA TYR A 506 3.04 -35.31 33.31
C TYR A 506 2.83 -36.14 34.58
N ALA A 507 3.09 -37.44 34.53
CA ALA A 507 3.08 -38.29 35.74
C ALA A 507 4.11 -37.86 36.81
N LYS A 508 5.04 -36.98 36.46
CA LYS A 508 6.08 -36.45 37.37
C LYS A 508 5.66 -35.17 38.09
N GLU A 509 4.58 -34.55 37.65
CA GLU A 509 4.07 -33.32 38.27
C GLU A 509 3.33 -33.67 39.57
N SER A 510 3.60 -32.89 40.64
CA SER A 510 3.06 -33.16 41.98
C SER A 510 1.53 -33.09 42.08
N ASP A 511 0.94 -32.26 41.22
CA ASP A 511 -0.49 -31.93 41.27
C ASP A 511 -1.32 -32.81 40.31
N VAL A 512 -0.64 -33.72 39.59
CA VAL A 512 -1.25 -34.63 38.62
C VAL A 512 -1.24 -36.06 39.10
N SER A 513 -2.42 -36.61 39.32
CA SER A 513 -2.61 -38.06 39.58
C SER A 513 -2.72 -38.78 38.22
N TYR A 514 -1.66 -39.47 37.79
CA TYR A 514 -1.65 -40.26 36.57
C TYR A 514 -2.35 -41.58 36.79
N LEU A 515 -3.47 -41.81 36.09
CA LEU A 515 -4.40 -42.93 36.33
C LEU A 515 -4.25 -44.00 35.24
N GLU A 516 -3.86 -45.22 35.55
CA GLU A 516 -3.69 -46.31 34.59
C GLU A 516 -4.65 -47.47 34.84
N THR A 517 -4.91 -47.78 36.11
CA THR A 517 -5.70 -48.94 36.51
C THR A 517 -7.05 -48.52 37.10
N LYS A 518 -7.93 -49.50 37.26
CA LYS A 518 -9.24 -49.30 37.91
C LYS A 518 -9.03 -48.85 39.38
N GLU A 519 -8.08 -49.44 40.04
CA GLU A 519 -7.71 -49.15 41.44
C GLU A 519 -7.24 -47.70 41.59
N ASP A 520 -6.40 -47.17 40.67
CA ASP A 520 -5.97 -45.79 40.69
C ASP A 520 -7.16 -44.83 40.56
N ILE A 521 -8.09 -45.17 39.62
CA ILE A 521 -9.30 -44.37 39.40
C ILE A 521 -10.22 -44.40 40.65
N GLU A 522 -10.42 -45.55 41.27
CA GLU A 522 -11.22 -45.66 42.51
C GLU A 522 -10.61 -44.82 43.63
N GLN A 523 -9.33 -44.89 43.85
CA GLN A 523 -8.63 -44.14 44.88
C GLN A 523 -8.74 -42.63 44.62
N TRP A 524 -8.56 -42.21 43.38
CA TRP A 524 -8.73 -40.79 42.98
C TRP A 524 -10.16 -40.30 43.26
N ILE A 525 -11.16 -41.08 42.88
CA ILE A 525 -12.58 -40.76 43.16
C ILE A 525 -12.87 -40.66 44.63
N GLU A 526 -12.35 -41.57 45.47
CA GLU A 526 -12.51 -41.53 46.93
C GLU A 526 -11.91 -40.24 47.53
N THR A 527 -10.71 -39.84 47.10
CA THR A 527 -10.08 -38.59 47.52
C THR A 527 -10.94 -37.38 47.10
N ALA A 528 -11.42 -37.37 45.88
CA ALA A 528 -12.31 -36.31 45.35
C ALA A 528 -13.63 -36.21 46.12
N GLU A 529 -14.26 -37.38 46.49
CA GLU A 529 -15.47 -37.39 47.30
C GLU A 529 -15.30 -36.73 48.65
N ASP A 530 -14.16 -36.95 49.30
CA ASP A 530 -13.91 -36.35 50.63
C ASP A 530 -13.70 -34.82 50.51
N ILE A 531 -13.07 -34.34 49.44
CA ILE A 531 -13.01 -32.92 49.10
C ILE A 531 -14.42 -32.37 48.93
N PHE A 532 -15.24 -33.01 48.10
CA PHE A 532 -16.60 -32.52 47.81
C PHE A 532 -17.55 -32.56 48.99
N LYS A 533 -17.47 -33.57 49.87
CA LYS A 533 -18.22 -33.59 51.13
C LYS A 533 -17.92 -32.39 52.01
N THR A 534 -16.64 -32.03 52.08
CA THR A 534 -16.18 -30.86 52.84
C THR A 534 -16.74 -29.58 52.23
N ARG A 535 -16.61 -29.42 50.92
CA ARG A 535 -17.11 -28.26 50.18
C ARG A 535 -18.62 -28.12 50.21
N GLU A 536 -19.37 -29.24 50.17
CA GLU A 536 -20.82 -29.25 50.29
C GLU A 536 -21.27 -28.73 51.65
N ALA A 537 -20.59 -29.15 52.73
CA ALA A 537 -20.87 -28.62 54.06
C ALA A 537 -20.60 -27.09 54.15
N MET A 538 -19.50 -26.61 53.56
CA MET A 538 -19.20 -25.19 53.50
C MET A 538 -20.23 -24.42 52.65
N TYR A 539 -20.66 -24.99 51.55
CA TYR A 539 -21.65 -24.37 50.64
C TYR A 539 -23.04 -24.27 51.32
N VAL A 540 -23.47 -25.34 52.00
CA VAL A 540 -24.74 -25.33 52.76
C VAL A 540 -24.73 -24.27 53.86
N GLU A 541 -23.62 -24.12 54.56
CA GLU A 541 -23.48 -23.08 55.59
C GLU A 541 -23.48 -21.68 54.98
N ALA A 542 -22.77 -21.45 53.87
CA ALA A 542 -22.78 -20.19 53.15
C ALA A 542 -24.17 -19.82 52.59
N VAL A 543 -24.97 -20.83 52.14
CA VAL A 543 -26.35 -20.60 51.71
C VAL A 543 -27.22 -20.15 52.90
N ARG A 544 -27.05 -20.76 54.09
CA ARG A 544 -27.80 -20.34 55.30
C ARG A 544 -27.45 -18.91 55.72
N GLN A 545 -26.21 -18.48 55.48
CA GLN A 545 -25.73 -17.13 55.82
C GLN A 545 -26.06 -16.11 54.72
N GLY A 546 -26.53 -16.51 53.58
CA GLY A 546 -26.82 -15.65 52.40
C GLY A 546 -25.60 -15.24 51.64
N ASP A 547 -24.46 -15.91 51.83
CA ASP A 547 -23.15 -15.53 51.27
C ASP A 547 -22.61 -16.55 50.22
N ALA A 548 -23.46 -17.47 49.79
CA ALA A 548 -23.08 -18.52 48.83
C ALA A 548 -22.53 -17.98 47.50
N HIS A 549 -22.90 -16.74 47.08
CA HIS A 549 -22.48 -16.11 45.83
C HIS A 549 -20.99 -15.67 45.87
N ASN A 550 -20.41 -15.52 47.04
CA ASN A 550 -19.00 -15.17 47.23
C ASN A 550 -18.08 -16.40 47.33
N LEU A 551 -18.67 -17.59 47.49
CA LEU A 551 -17.88 -18.79 47.68
C LEU A 551 -17.32 -19.31 46.36
N ARG A 552 -16.03 -19.46 46.30
CA ARG A 552 -15.29 -20.04 45.15
C ARG A 552 -14.47 -21.22 45.65
N PHE A 553 -14.45 -22.28 44.86
CA PHE A 553 -13.64 -23.46 45.13
C PHE A 553 -12.61 -23.68 44.05
N SER A 554 -11.41 -24.10 44.39
CA SER A 554 -10.39 -24.59 43.48
C SER A 554 -10.92 -25.77 42.65
N GLN A 555 -10.43 -25.98 41.46
CA GLN A 555 -10.98 -27.04 40.60
C GLN A 555 -10.40 -28.40 40.93
N VAL A 556 -11.25 -29.39 40.86
CA VAL A 556 -10.92 -30.84 40.79
C VAL A 556 -11.23 -31.29 39.38
N VAL A 557 -10.20 -31.60 38.61
CA VAL A 557 -10.33 -31.83 37.16
C VAL A 557 -10.05 -33.30 36.83
N LEU A 558 -10.90 -33.93 36.06
CA LEU A 558 -10.64 -35.25 35.47
C LEU A 558 -10.50 -35.12 33.97
N MET A 559 -9.30 -35.36 33.45
CA MET A 559 -8.96 -35.35 32.05
C MET A 559 -8.75 -36.75 31.51
N ILE A 560 -9.34 -37.03 30.33
CA ILE A 560 -9.31 -38.37 29.75
C ILE A 560 -8.89 -38.28 28.28
N ASP A 561 -7.77 -38.90 27.93
CA ASP A 561 -7.39 -39.14 26.53
C ASP A 561 -7.83 -40.52 26.10
N GLY A 562 -8.94 -40.58 25.33
CA GLY A 562 -9.52 -41.84 24.86
C GLY A 562 -10.62 -42.42 25.78
N ILE A 563 -11.80 -41.81 25.67
CA ILE A 563 -12.99 -42.15 26.50
C ILE A 563 -13.39 -43.61 26.41
N THR A 564 -13.29 -44.27 25.24
CA THR A 564 -13.63 -45.69 25.08
C THR A 564 -12.78 -46.58 25.95
N ARG A 565 -11.45 -46.36 25.98
CA ARG A 565 -10.52 -47.11 26.84
C ARG A 565 -10.84 -46.88 28.32
N PHE A 566 -11.12 -45.65 28.68
CA PHE A 566 -11.48 -45.30 30.04
C PHE A 566 -12.75 -46.08 30.48
N GLN A 567 -13.81 -46.07 29.67
CA GLN A 567 -15.04 -46.80 29.94
C GLN A 567 -14.85 -48.30 30.04
N GLN A 568 -13.89 -48.88 29.28
CA GLN A 568 -13.53 -50.29 29.39
C GLN A 568 -12.76 -50.65 30.67
N THR A 569 -12.03 -49.69 31.22
CA THR A 569 -11.24 -49.88 32.44
C THR A 569 -12.10 -49.81 33.69
N ILE A 570 -13.22 -49.06 33.68
CA ILE A 570 -14.10 -48.85 34.83
C ILE A 570 -15.36 -49.71 34.77
N ASP A 571 -15.92 -50.03 35.95
CA ASP A 571 -17.19 -50.72 36.04
C ASP A 571 -18.38 -49.74 36.16
N THR A 572 -19.61 -50.29 36.16
CA THR A 572 -20.85 -49.51 36.23
C THR A 572 -20.95 -48.67 37.51
N ARG A 573 -20.40 -49.15 38.63
CA ARG A 573 -20.38 -48.39 39.88
C ARG A 573 -19.53 -47.13 39.81
N ILE A 574 -18.38 -47.21 39.16
CA ILE A 574 -17.54 -46.04 38.92
C ILE A 574 -18.20 -45.06 37.95
N GLN A 575 -18.84 -45.60 36.88
CA GLN A 575 -19.61 -44.77 35.93
C GLN A 575 -20.72 -43.99 36.63
N ASP A 576 -21.46 -44.61 37.52
CA ASP A 576 -22.54 -43.97 38.30
C ASP A 576 -22.01 -42.89 39.25
N ARG A 577 -20.86 -43.12 39.91
CA ARG A 577 -20.21 -42.16 40.76
C ARG A 577 -19.75 -40.92 39.99
N LEU A 578 -19.09 -41.10 38.81
CA LEU A 578 -18.67 -40.00 37.96
C LEU A 578 -19.85 -39.21 37.37
N ALA A 579 -20.91 -39.91 36.96
CA ALA A 579 -22.15 -39.26 36.52
C ALA A 579 -22.77 -38.39 37.64
N ASN A 580 -22.72 -38.88 38.88
CA ASN A 580 -23.15 -38.11 40.03
C ASN A 580 -22.21 -36.89 40.28
N PHE A 581 -20.91 -37.05 40.09
CA PHE A 581 -19.96 -35.89 40.20
C PHE A 581 -20.36 -34.79 39.21
N MET A 582 -20.62 -35.13 37.97
CA MET A 582 -21.04 -34.16 36.95
C MET A 582 -22.33 -33.43 37.34
N LYS A 583 -23.31 -34.14 37.94
CA LYS A 583 -24.58 -33.55 38.37
C LYS A 583 -24.46 -32.70 39.63
N SER A 584 -23.85 -33.31 40.66
CA SER A 584 -23.96 -32.81 42.03
C SER A 584 -22.79 -31.89 42.43
N TYR A 585 -21.60 -32.07 41.87
CA TYR A 585 -20.40 -31.37 42.31
C TYR A 585 -19.84 -30.37 41.30
N ALA A 586 -20.47 -30.20 40.12
CA ALA A 586 -20.04 -29.19 39.17
C ALA A 586 -20.00 -27.78 39.76
N HIS A 587 -20.96 -27.38 40.58
CA HIS A 587 -21.01 -26.09 41.25
C HIS A 587 -20.02 -25.99 42.42
N LEU A 588 -19.49 -27.11 42.92
CA LEU A 588 -18.45 -27.19 43.93
C LEU A 588 -17.04 -27.29 43.37
N GLY A 589 -16.88 -27.12 42.06
CA GLY A 589 -15.58 -27.07 41.37
C GLY A 589 -15.14 -28.38 40.71
N PHE A 590 -16.09 -29.27 40.31
CA PHE A 590 -15.77 -30.45 39.50
C PHE A 590 -15.77 -30.13 38.03
N SER A 591 -14.71 -30.52 37.33
CA SER A 591 -14.57 -30.38 35.88
C SER A 591 -14.22 -31.72 35.23
N PHE A 592 -14.90 -32.03 34.13
CA PHE A 592 -14.72 -33.26 33.37
C PHE A 592 -14.37 -32.93 31.92
N ILE A 593 -13.20 -33.40 31.44
CA ILE A 593 -12.65 -33.06 30.12
C ILE A 593 -12.28 -34.37 29.38
N PRO A 594 -13.25 -35.06 28.75
CA PRO A 594 -12.97 -36.28 27.99
C PRO A 594 -12.67 -35.98 26.53
N GLY A 595 -11.62 -36.63 26.01
CA GLY A 595 -11.26 -36.65 24.59
C GLY A 595 -11.64 -37.96 23.91
N GLY A 596 -12.22 -37.87 22.72
CA GLY A 596 -12.60 -39.03 21.95
C GLY A 596 -13.15 -38.73 20.56
N ASN A 597 -13.58 -39.75 19.85
CA ASN A 597 -14.31 -39.60 18.59
C ASN A 597 -15.79 -39.31 18.88
N HIS A 598 -16.47 -38.55 18.05
CA HIS A 598 -17.89 -38.19 18.21
C HIS A 598 -18.79 -39.44 18.40
N SER A 599 -18.48 -40.56 17.71
CA SER A 599 -19.22 -41.79 17.82
C SER A 599 -19.15 -42.46 19.20
N GLU A 600 -18.09 -42.18 19.97
CA GLU A 600 -17.86 -42.71 21.32
C GLU A 600 -18.75 -41.99 22.36
N PHE A 601 -19.07 -40.71 22.11
CA PHE A 601 -19.98 -39.93 22.95
C PHE A 601 -21.47 -40.10 22.57
N SER A 602 -21.76 -40.56 21.35
CA SER A 602 -23.14 -40.70 20.86
C SER A 602 -23.72 -42.09 21.10
N LYS A 603 -22.89 -43.16 21.22
CA LYS A 603 -23.26 -44.56 21.31
C LYS A 603 -23.17 -45.09 22.72
N GLY A 604 -24.07 -45.02 23.54
CA GLY A 604 -24.10 -45.54 24.90
C GLY A 604 -25.34 -45.08 25.63
N TYR A 605 -25.79 -45.92 26.59
CA TYR A 605 -26.93 -45.65 27.45
C TYR A 605 -26.59 -45.76 28.94
N ASP A 606 -25.28 -45.90 29.24
CA ASP A 606 -24.80 -45.85 30.61
C ASP A 606 -24.96 -44.45 31.21
N SER A 607 -24.85 -44.38 32.54
CA SER A 607 -25.08 -43.14 33.29
C SER A 607 -24.09 -42.06 32.91
N LEU A 608 -22.81 -42.38 32.73
CA LEU A 608 -21.76 -41.46 32.37
C LEU A 608 -21.94 -40.91 30.97
N THR A 609 -22.21 -41.78 29.97
CA THR A 609 -22.46 -41.32 28.58
C THR A 609 -23.71 -40.44 28.50
N THR A 610 -24.76 -40.74 29.31
CA THR A 610 -25.96 -39.92 29.36
C THR A 610 -25.67 -38.50 29.83
N GLU A 611 -24.82 -38.33 30.85
CA GLU A 611 -24.40 -36.99 31.31
C GLU A 611 -23.48 -36.28 30.29
N MET A 612 -22.54 -36.99 29.67
CA MET A 612 -21.69 -36.40 28.63
C MET A 612 -22.52 -35.85 27.46
N LYS A 613 -23.63 -36.49 27.08
CA LYS A 613 -24.53 -35.99 26.03
C LYS A 613 -25.23 -34.66 26.38
N GLN A 614 -25.25 -34.26 27.64
CA GLN A 614 -25.81 -32.97 28.08
C GLN A 614 -24.86 -31.82 27.98
N ILE A 615 -23.55 -32.09 27.84
CA ILE A 615 -22.53 -31.06 27.70
C ILE A 615 -22.74 -30.30 26.36
N ARG A 616 -22.74 -28.98 26.41
CA ARG A 616 -22.94 -28.06 25.25
C ARG A 616 -21.70 -27.29 24.85
N HIS A 617 -20.58 -27.66 25.44
CA HIS A 617 -19.30 -26.99 25.26
C HIS A 617 -18.29 -28.01 24.78
N ALA A 618 -17.56 -27.65 23.70
CA ALA A 618 -16.58 -28.57 23.12
C ALA A 618 -15.45 -27.84 22.36
N ILE A 619 -14.36 -28.57 22.22
CA ILE A 619 -13.31 -28.27 21.25
C ILE A 619 -13.42 -29.31 20.14
N LEU A 620 -13.78 -28.87 18.93
CA LEU A 620 -14.01 -29.75 17.78
C LEU A 620 -12.78 -29.72 16.86
N LEU A 621 -12.16 -30.86 16.65
CA LEU A 621 -11.03 -31.06 15.72
C LEU A 621 -11.50 -31.80 14.46
N MET A 622 -12.68 -31.49 14.01
CA MET A 622 -13.38 -32.11 12.88
C MET A 622 -14.43 -31.15 12.33
N LYS A 623 -14.97 -31.43 11.15
CA LYS A 623 -16.07 -30.63 10.60
C LYS A 623 -17.28 -30.67 11.52
N LYS A 624 -17.96 -29.54 11.62
CA LYS A 624 -19.24 -29.45 12.40
C LYS A 624 -20.30 -30.40 11.87
N SER A 625 -20.31 -30.58 10.55
CA SER A 625 -21.24 -31.49 9.85
C SER A 625 -20.99 -33.00 10.08
N GLU A 626 -19.80 -33.37 10.53
CA GLU A 626 -19.42 -34.77 10.77
C GLU A 626 -19.80 -35.30 12.16
N GLN A 627 -20.27 -34.43 13.04
CA GLN A 627 -20.63 -34.78 14.41
C GLN A 627 -22.12 -34.47 14.70
N ASN A 628 -22.72 -35.18 15.64
CA ASN A 628 -24.09 -35.03 16.07
C ASN A 628 -24.22 -34.89 17.61
N VAL A 629 -23.12 -34.70 18.30
CA VAL A 629 -23.08 -34.59 19.78
C VAL A 629 -23.45 -33.18 20.23
N ILE A 630 -22.88 -32.19 19.56
CA ILE A 630 -23.11 -30.76 19.85
C ILE A 630 -24.01 -30.18 18.76
N PRO A 631 -25.18 -29.61 19.09
CA PRO A 631 -26.03 -28.96 18.09
C PRO A 631 -25.40 -27.66 17.61
N LEU A 632 -25.06 -27.61 16.31
CA LEU A 632 -24.47 -26.45 15.64
C LEU A 632 -25.26 -26.12 14.36
N PRO A 633 -25.25 -24.88 13.88
CA PRO A 633 -25.87 -24.52 12.61
C PRO A 633 -25.26 -25.30 11.44
N TYR A 634 -26.11 -25.78 10.55
CA TYR A 634 -25.65 -26.49 9.35
C TYR A 634 -25.03 -25.53 8.33
N GLN A 635 -23.84 -25.88 7.84
CA GLN A 635 -23.15 -25.17 6.77
C GLN A 635 -23.00 -26.11 5.57
N ARG A 636 -23.57 -25.72 4.41
CA ARG A 636 -23.65 -26.58 3.22
C ARG A 636 -22.28 -26.94 2.60
N GLN A 637 -21.30 -26.02 2.69
CA GLN A 637 -19.94 -26.21 2.18
C GLN A 637 -18.95 -25.87 3.28
N GLU A 638 -18.71 -26.80 4.17
CA GLU A 638 -17.72 -26.64 5.23
C GLU A 638 -16.36 -27.15 4.72
N PRO A 639 -15.31 -26.30 4.72
CA PRO A 639 -13.98 -26.74 4.32
C PRO A 639 -13.42 -27.78 5.29
N GLU A 640 -12.46 -28.57 4.84
CA GLU A 640 -11.75 -29.50 5.71
C GLU A 640 -10.95 -28.73 6.76
N ILE A 641 -10.98 -29.24 7.99
CA ILE A 641 -10.17 -28.70 9.07
C ILE A 641 -8.76 -29.27 8.95
N GLN A 642 -7.82 -28.40 8.79
CA GLN A 642 -6.39 -28.77 8.72
C GLN A 642 -5.88 -29.14 10.13
N PRO A 643 -4.84 -30.00 10.23
CA PRO A 643 -4.16 -30.24 11.50
C PRO A 643 -3.71 -28.93 12.16
N GLY A 644 -3.88 -28.83 13.48
CA GLY A 644 -3.61 -27.60 14.22
C GLY A 644 -4.76 -26.59 14.26
N PHE A 645 -5.89 -26.88 13.59
CA PHE A 645 -7.10 -26.05 13.64
C PHE A 645 -8.26 -26.79 14.30
N GLY A 646 -9.18 -26.01 14.87
CA GLY A 646 -10.41 -26.54 15.48
C GLY A 646 -11.43 -25.45 15.71
N TYR A 647 -12.57 -25.84 16.30
CA TYR A 647 -13.58 -24.90 16.77
C TYR A 647 -13.69 -24.98 18.29
N VAL A 648 -13.68 -23.84 18.95
CA VAL A 648 -14.11 -23.69 20.33
C VAL A 648 -15.60 -23.40 20.30
N VAL A 649 -16.39 -24.27 20.92
CA VAL A 649 -17.86 -24.17 20.92
C VAL A 649 -18.37 -23.91 22.32
N GLU A 650 -19.09 -22.81 22.48
CA GLU A 650 -19.73 -22.41 23.72
C GLU A 650 -21.20 -22.06 23.47
N ASN A 651 -22.14 -22.84 24.08
CA ASN A 651 -23.57 -22.60 23.94
C ASN A 651 -24.08 -22.46 22.51
N GLY A 652 -23.59 -23.28 21.58
CA GLY A 652 -23.99 -23.26 20.17
C GLY A 652 -23.36 -22.16 19.32
N LYS A 653 -22.42 -21.34 19.89
CA LYS A 653 -21.57 -20.43 19.15
C LYS A 653 -20.22 -21.08 18.94
N GLU A 654 -19.75 -21.04 17.70
CA GLU A 654 -18.42 -21.55 17.36
C GLU A 654 -17.43 -20.44 17.04
N GLN A 655 -16.18 -20.66 17.38
CA GLN A 655 -15.04 -19.81 17.00
C GLN A 655 -13.96 -20.73 16.42
N LYS A 656 -13.57 -20.48 15.16
CA LYS A 656 -12.49 -21.24 14.52
C LYS A 656 -11.15 -20.72 15.01
N VAL A 657 -10.29 -21.64 15.45
CA VAL A 657 -9.02 -21.31 16.10
C VAL A 657 -7.87 -22.12 15.54
N GLN A 658 -6.68 -21.50 15.50
CA GLN A 658 -5.40 -22.20 15.37
C GLN A 658 -4.91 -22.56 16.78
N ILE A 659 -4.74 -23.86 17.04
CA ILE A 659 -4.35 -24.40 18.32
C ILE A 659 -2.82 -24.50 18.40
N PRO A 660 -2.17 -24.01 19.44
CA PRO A 660 -0.72 -24.11 19.56
C PRO A 660 -0.26 -25.56 19.73
N LEU A 661 0.89 -25.88 19.16
CA LEU A 661 1.53 -27.17 19.30
C LEU A 661 2.40 -27.18 20.57
N CYS A 662 2.11 -28.12 21.48
CA CYS A 662 2.97 -28.34 22.62
C CYS A 662 4.26 -29.07 22.21
N SER A 663 5.42 -28.65 22.71
CA SER A 663 6.68 -29.37 22.55
C SER A 663 6.61 -30.72 23.25
N ALA A 664 7.38 -31.71 22.77
CA ALA A 664 7.42 -33.05 23.37
C ALA A 664 8.03 -33.05 24.78
N GLU A 665 8.84 -32.05 25.10
CA GLU A 665 9.43 -31.83 26.42
C GLU A 665 9.04 -30.43 26.92
N ARG A 666 8.58 -30.33 28.17
CA ARG A 666 8.44 -29.04 28.84
C ARG A 666 9.84 -28.43 28.93
N GLU A 667 10.20 -27.53 28.02
CA GLU A 667 11.42 -26.73 28.19
C GLU A 667 11.28 -25.99 29.50
N SER A 668 12.13 -26.32 30.45
CA SER A 668 12.18 -25.69 31.79
C SER A 668 12.44 -24.19 31.61
N ALA A 669 11.36 -23.43 31.53
CA ALA A 669 11.39 -21.99 31.73
C ALA A 669 11.44 -21.77 33.23
N ARG A 670 12.64 -21.79 33.80
CA ARG A 670 12.97 -21.21 35.10
C ARG A 670 13.87 -20.00 34.94
#